data_cd7f96206390c11538c2fc18ce14350c
#
_entry.id   cd7f96206390c11538c2fc18ce14350c
#
_cell.length_a   1.000
_cell.length_b   1.000
_cell.length_c   1.000
_cell.angle_alpha   90.00
_cell.angle_beta   90.00
_cell.angle_gamma   90.00
#
_symmetry.space_group_name_H-M   'P 1'
#
loop_
_entity.id
_entity.type
_entity.pdbx_description
1 polymer ?
#
loop_
_entity_poly.entity_id
_entity_poly.type
_entity_poly.pdbx_seq_one_letter_code
_entity_poly.pdbx_strand_id
1 'polypeptide(L)'
;MQTSSDRHEYPSHWEADVVLRDGGTARIRPITVDDAERLVSFYEQVSDESKYYRFFAPYPRLSAKDVHRFTHHDFVDRVGLAATVGGEFIATVRYDRINADGRPASVPADEAEVAFLVQDAHQGRGVASALLEHIAAVARERDIRRFTAEVLPANTKMIKVFTDAGYQQKRHFEDGVVHLEFDLEPTDRSLAVQRAREQRAEARSVQRLLAPGSVAVIGAGRTPGGVGRSVLDNLRAAGFTGRLYAVNKALQEKELDGVPAHRSVRDIAEPVDLAVVAVPAPYVPEVVAECGEHGVQGLVVVSAGYAESGPAGRERQRALVRQARTYGMRIIGPNAFGVINTSPEVRLNASLAPEMPRPGRIGLFAQSGAIGIALLSRLHRRGGGVTGVTGVSTFVSSGNRADVSGNDVLQYWYDDPDTDVVLMYLESIGNPRKFTRLARRTAAAKPLVVVQGARHAAAPQGHAVRATRLPHATVSALLRQAGVIRVDTITELVDAGLLLARQPLPAGPRVAILGNSESLGLLTFDACLAEGLRPLPPLDLTTAASAEDFHRALTKALADDRCDAVVVTAIPAVGETSAQDAALAKALRSASASAPAKPVLVVHVELGGLAEALSAAASTAPQAASTAPGTGQAPRPAERPASAVSGPSEASPRLIPAYPAAERAVRALGEAVKYAQWRREVADPGKVPEYEDIDEKGAAEQIDEVLSRGSGLTLAPEDACVLLGRYGIDVHRALPAPTPDEAAAAARTLGYPVALKTTAPHLRHRADLGGVRLDLTDEAQLRRAYTELTDLFGTPEVLRPVVQGMAPRGVDTVVRAVIDPAAGAVLSFGLAGAASELLGDTAHRLVPVTDRDASSLVRSIRTAPLLFGWRGSAPVDTVALEELMLRVSRLVDDHPEVVAVSLEPVVVAPRGLSVLGATVRLARAPVRDDLGPRTLPVV
;
A
#
# COMPACT_ATOMS: atom_id res chain seq x y z
N MET A 1 -1.55 -21.02 51.84
CA MET A 1 -2.80 -21.09 51.04
C MET A 1 -2.90 -19.74 50.30
N GLN A 2 -2.28 -19.64 49.13
CA GLN A 2 -2.45 -18.50 48.22
C GLN A 2 -3.58 -18.87 47.28
N THR A 3 -4.56 -18.02 47.21
CA THR A 3 -5.81 -18.16 46.49
C THR A 3 -5.57 -18.21 44.97
N SER A 4 -6.18 -19.15 44.29
CA SER A 4 -6.06 -19.51 42.88
C SER A 4 -6.81 -18.54 41.93
N SER A 5 -6.68 -17.21 42.09
CA SER A 5 -7.48 -16.29 41.30
C SER A 5 -6.72 -15.37 40.32
N ASP A 6 -5.37 -15.52 40.18
CA ASP A 6 -4.57 -14.61 39.37
C ASP A 6 -3.81 -15.26 38.23
N ARG A 7 -4.36 -16.28 37.59
CA ARG A 7 -3.88 -16.73 36.28
C ARG A 7 -4.57 -15.91 35.20
N HIS A 8 -3.84 -14.98 34.61
CA HIS A 8 -4.33 -14.30 33.41
C HIS A 8 -4.54 -15.35 32.30
N GLU A 9 -5.63 -15.18 31.57
CA GLU A 9 -5.96 -16.04 30.44
C GLU A 9 -4.84 -16.00 29.39
N TYR A 10 -4.56 -17.13 28.72
CA TYR A 10 -3.54 -17.21 27.68
C TYR A 10 -3.74 -16.12 26.61
N PRO A 11 -2.76 -15.24 26.39
CA PRO A 11 -2.91 -14.10 25.49
C PRO A 11 -2.70 -14.50 24.01
N SER A 12 -3.71 -15.15 23.44
CA SER A 12 -3.67 -15.63 22.05
C SER A 12 -3.44 -14.52 21.01
N HIS A 13 -3.77 -13.27 21.34
CA HIS A 13 -3.52 -12.11 20.48
C HIS A 13 -2.03 -11.74 20.34
N TRP A 14 -1.16 -12.29 21.18
CA TRP A 14 0.30 -12.17 21.04
C TRP A 14 0.87 -13.19 20.07
N GLU A 15 0.10 -14.17 19.60
CA GLU A 15 0.58 -15.09 18.60
C GLU A 15 0.71 -14.42 17.24
N ALA A 16 1.85 -14.58 16.58
CA ALA A 16 2.09 -13.98 15.28
C ALA A 16 3.00 -14.85 14.42
N ASP A 17 2.67 -14.91 13.14
CA ASP A 17 3.61 -15.38 12.13
C ASP A 17 4.42 -14.20 11.60
N VAL A 18 5.74 -14.33 11.53
CA VAL A 18 6.65 -13.27 11.10
C VAL A 18 7.56 -13.75 9.98
N VAL A 19 7.89 -12.84 9.05
CA VAL A 19 8.91 -13.12 8.03
C VAL A 19 10.28 -12.75 8.60
N LEU A 20 11.20 -13.69 8.53
CA LEU A 20 12.57 -13.53 8.98
C LEU A 20 13.45 -12.85 7.90
N ARG A 21 14.63 -12.39 8.29
CA ARG A 21 15.56 -11.70 7.40
C ARG A 21 15.96 -12.52 6.16
N ASP A 22 15.98 -13.84 6.26
CA ASP A 22 16.28 -14.76 5.16
C ASP A 22 15.09 -15.03 4.24
N GLY A 23 13.90 -14.49 4.54
CA GLY A 23 12.66 -14.67 3.79
C GLY A 23 11.82 -15.87 4.24
N GLY A 24 12.31 -16.71 5.16
CA GLY A 24 11.51 -17.76 5.79
C GLY A 24 10.54 -17.19 6.82
N THR A 25 9.57 -17.99 7.27
CA THR A 25 8.64 -17.61 8.33
C THR A 25 8.94 -18.34 9.64
N ALA A 26 8.57 -17.72 10.75
CA ALA A 26 8.55 -18.34 12.08
C ALA A 26 7.27 -17.89 12.80
N ARG A 27 6.77 -18.73 13.69
CA ARG A 27 5.65 -18.37 14.57
C ARG A 27 6.21 -17.92 15.91
N ILE A 28 5.81 -16.74 16.35
CA ILE A 28 6.06 -16.24 17.71
C ILE A 28 4.80 -16.45 18.53
N ARG A 29 4.96 -17.01 19.72
CA ARG A 29 3.86 -17.25 20.64
C ARG A 29 4.31 -17.25 22.10
N PRO A 30 3.40 -17.00 23.05
CA PRO A 30 3.68 -17.20 24.47
C PRO A 30 4.09 -18.64 24.78
N ILE A 31 5.05 -18.79 25.70
CA ILE A 31 5.46 -20.07 26.24
C ILE A 31 4.43 -20.49 27.29
N THR A 32 4.03 -21.75 27.29
CA THR A 32 3.09 -22.34 28.23
C THR A 32 3.73 -23.48 29.05
N VAL A 33 3.01 -23.96 30.05
CA VAL A 33 3.44 -25.09 30.88
C VAL A 33 3.64 -26.38 30.08
N ASP A 34 2.89 -26.53 28.98
CA ASP A 34 2.95 -27.69 28.09
C ASP A 34 4.22 -27.72 27.21
N ASP A 35 5.01 -26.64 27.24
CA ASP A 35 6.23 -26.52 26.43
C ASP A 35 7.49 -27.04 27.14
N ALA A 36 7.36 -27.66 28.30
CA ALA A 36 8.51 -28.11 29.10
C ALA A 36 9.48 -29.02 28.32
N GLU A 37 8.94 -29.99 27.58
CA GLU A 37 9.74 -30.93 26.76
C GLU A 37 10.40 -30.21 25.59
N ARG A 38 9.66 -29.29 24.89
CA ARG A 38 10.19 -28.50 23.77
C ARG A 38 11.31 -27.58 24.24
N LEU A 39 11.16 -26.98 25.41
CA LEU A 39 12.17 -26.11 26.00
C LEU A 39 13.46 -26.89 26.31
N VAL A 40 13.36 -28.08 26.85
CA VAL A 40 14.52 -28.96 27.13
C VAL A 40 15.19 -29.38 25.82
N SER A 41 14.43 -29.86 24.84
CA SER A 41 14.98 -30.24 23.53
C SER A 41 15.66 -29.07 22.82
N PHE A 42 15.04 -27.89 22.84
CA PHE A 42 15.64 -26.66 22.33
C PHE A 42 16.96 -26.35 23.02
N TYR A 43 17.00 -26.40 24.34
CA TYR A 43 18.20 -26.09 25.13
C TYR A 43 19.36 -27.04 24.84
N GLU A 44 19.07 -28.34 24.65
CA GLU A 44 20.07 -29.34 24.29
C GLU A 44 20.75 -29.07 22.94
N GLN A 45 20.04 -28.45 22.01
CA GLN A 45 20.51 -28.11 20.66
C GLN A 45 21.27 -26.77 20.59
N VAL A 46 21.32 -25.99 21.68
CA VAL A 46 22.08 -24.73 21.76
C VAL A 46 23.52 -25.06 22.14
N SER A 47 24.50 -24.39 21.52
CA SER A 47 25.91 -24.55 21.84
C SER A 47 26.28 -24.09 23.26
N ASP A 48 27.35 -24.62 23.80
CA ASP A 48 27.84 -24.21 25.12
C ASP A 48 28.29 -22.75 25.15
N GLU A 49 28.76 -22.22 24.02
CA GLU A 49 29.08 -20.80 23.87
C GLU A 49 27.83 -19.91 24.00
N SER A 50 26.77 -20.24 23.29
CA SER A 50 25.51 -19.50 23.35
C SER A 50 24.85 -19.61 24.74
N LYS A 51 24.95 -20.75 25.39
CA LYS A 51 24.56 -20.93 26.81
C LYS A 51 25.35 -20.04 27.74
N TYR A 52 26.70 -20.01 27.58
CA TYR A 52 27.57 -19.16 28.37
C TYR A 52 27.24 -17.67 28.19
N TYR A 53 26.99 -17.21 26.96
CA TYR A 53 26.57 -15.83 26.72
C TYR A 53 25.25 -15.46 27.39
N ARG A 54 24.40 -16.46 27.65
CA ARG A 54 23.08 -16.24 28.26
C ARG A 54 23.10 -16.28 29.78
N PHE A 55 23.90 -17.17 30.37
CA PHE A 55 23.89 -17.44 31.81
C PHE A 55 25.12 -16.92 32.53
N PHE A 56 26.12 -16.41 31.81
CA PHE A 56 27.41 -15.91 32.33
C PHE A 56 28.23 -16.96 33.08
N ALA A 57 27.83 -18.22 32.97
CA ALA A 57 28.44 -19.37 33.57
C ALA A 57 28.24 -20.63 32.72
N PRO A 58 29.07 -21.65 32.83
CA PRO A 58 28.79 -22.96 32.23
C PRO A 58 27.47 -23.51 32.75
N TYR A 59 26.51 -23.73 31.86
CA TYR A 59 25.16 -24.18 32.22
C TYR A 59 24.71 -25.28 31.26
N PRO A 60 25.25 -26.51 31.36
CA PRO A 60 25.09 -27.57 30.36
C PRO A 60 23.66 -28.09 30.24
N ARG A 61 22.88 -28.08 31.33
CA ARG A 61 21.49 -28.57 31.36
C ARG A 61 20.61 -27.68 32.24
N LEU A 62 19.36 -27.53 31.85
CA LEU A 62 18.34 -26.87 32.66
C LEU A 62 17.98 -27.77 33.86
N SER A 63 17.91 -27.20 35.05
CA SER A 63 17.33 -27.89 36.20
C SER A 63 15.80 -27.93 36.09
N ALA A 64 15.17 -28.84 36.83
CA ALA A 64 13.71 -28.90 36.91
C ALA A 64 13.11 -27.56 37.41
N LYS A 65 13.83 -26.83 38.27
CA LYS A 65 13.46 -25.52 38.76
C LYS A 65 13.51 -24.47 37.65
N ASP A 66 14.50 -24.54 36.75
CA ASP A 66 14.62 -23.63 35.63
C ASP A 66 13.54 -23.89 34.57
N VAL A 67 13.30 -25.16 34.23
CA VAL A 67 12.22 -25.54 33.33
C VAL A 67 10.88 -25.00 33.86
N HIS A 68 10.60 -25.20 35.14
CA HIS A 68 9.42 -24.64 35.78
C HIS A 68 9.39 -23.12 35.68
N ARG A 69 10.48 -22.42 36.00
CA ARG A 69 10.58 -20.97 35.94
C ARG A 69 10.37 -20.42 34.51
N PHE A 70 10.85 -21.13 33.49
CA PHE A 70 10.80 -20.69 32.09
C PHE A 70 9.54 -21.10 31.34
N THR A 71 8.67 -21.91 31.94
CA THR A 71 7.40 -22.32 31.37
C THR A 71 6.19 -21.76 32.12
N HIS A 72 6.39 -21.31 33.40
CA HIS A 72 5.30 -20.76 34.20
C HIS A 72 5.39 -19.22 34.20
N HIS A 73 4.55 -18.61 33.41
CA HIS A 73 4.43 -17.16 33.24
C HIS A 73 3.07 -16.67 33.73
N ASP A 74 3.01 -15.49 34.32
CA ASP A 74 1.78 -14.81 34.71
C ASP A 74 1.24 -13.90 33.60
N PHE A 75 2.03 -13.71 32.51
CA PHE A 75 1.73 -12.83 31.39
C PHE A 75 1.54 -11.36 31.76
N VAL A 76 2.05 -10.92 32.89
CA VAL A 76 2.03 -9.53 33.36
C VAL A 76 3.42 -9.07 33.80
N ASP A 77 3.93 -9.65 34.90
CA ASP A 77 5.23 -9.28 35.46
C ASP A 77 6.35 -10.17 34.88
N ARG A 78 5.98 -11.35 34.42
CA ARG A 78 6.86 -12.28 33.73
C ARG A 78 6.23 -12.79 32.45
N VAL A 79 6.89 -12.54 31.34
CA VAL A 79 6.46 -13.00 30.02
C VAL A 79 7.60 -13.71 29.31
N GLY A 80 7.28 -14.87 28.73
CA GLY A 80 8.17 -15.61 27.82
C GLY A 80 7.51 -15.85 26.49
N LEU A 81 8.23 -15.54 25.40
CA LEU A 81 7.81 -15.84 24.03
C LEU A 81 8.82 -16.80 23.39
N ALA A 82 8.30 -17.71 22.57
CA ALA A 82 9.11 -18.61 21.75
C ALA A 82 8.89 -18.30 20.27
N ALA A 83 9.95 -18.35 19.47
CA ALA A 83 9.88 -18.47 18.02
C ALA A 83 9.97 -19.95 17.64
N THR A 84 9.05 -20.41 16.80
CA THR A 84 8.94 -21.82 16.38
C THR A 84 8.95 -22.00 14.88
N VAL A 85 9.53 -23.11 14.41
CA VAL A 85 9.46 -23.61 13.04
C VAL A 85 9.25 -25.13 13.13
N GLY A 86 8.31 -25.67 12.37
CA GLY A 86 7.92 -27.10 12.48
C GLY A 86 7.32 -27.50 13.83
N GLY A 87 6.89 -26.52 14.64
CA GLY A 87 6.43 -26.75 16.02
C GLY A 87 7.54 -26.76 17.07
N GLU A 88 8.81 -26.80 16.66
CA GLU A 88 9.98 -26.82 17.54
C GLU A 88 10.47 -25.40 17.85
N PHE A 89 11.02 -25.20 19.06
CA PHE A 89 11.61 -23.92 19.44
C PHE A 89 12.94 -23.70 18.71
N ILE A 90 13.07 -22.51 18.10
CA ILE A 90 14.32 -22.04 17.48
C ILE A 90 14.94 -20.89 18.28
N ALA A 91 14.14 -20.20 19.09
CA ALA A 91 14.60 -19.13 19.97
C ALA A 91 13.56 -18.85 21.05
N THR A 92 14.03 -18.29 22.16
CA THR A 92 13.18 -17.77 23.23
C THR A 92 13.61 -16.36 23.64
N VAL A 93 12.64 -15.56 24.07
CA VAL A 93 12.85 -14.27 24.73
C VAL A 93 11.95 -14.19 25.94
N ARG A 94 12.43 -13.54 26.98
CA ARG A 94 11.61 -13.26 28.16
C ARG A 94 11.91 -11.90 28.72
N TYR A 95 10.94 -11.32 29.44
CA TYR A 95 11.20 -10.27 30.38
C TYR A 95 10.74 -10.66 31.79
N ASP A 96 11.45 -10.15 32.78
CA ASP A 96 11.08 -10.19 34.20
C ASP A 96 11.00 -8.71 34.67
N ARG A 97 9.84 -8.27 35.21
CA ARG A 97 9.67 -6.90 35.75
C ARG A 97 10.59 -6.69 36.95
N ILE A 98 11.22 -5.52 37.00
CA ILE A 98 12.17 -5.16 38.07
C ILE A 98 11.84 -3.77 38.64
N ASN A 99 12.35 -3.52 39.86
CA ASN A 99 12.36 -2.19 40.46
C ASN A 99 13.67 -1.46 40.12
N ALA A 100 13.79 -0.22 40.56
CA ALA A 100 14.97 0.62 40.34
C ALA A 100 16.29 0.02 40.90
N ASP A 101 16.24 -0.96 41.80
CA ASP A 101 17.40 -1.67 42.34
C ASP A 101 17.72 -2.96 41.56
N GLY A 102 17.04 -3.21 40.42
CA GLY A 102 17.20 -4.40 39.58
C GLY A 102 16.63 -5.69 40.20
N ARG A 103 15.80 -5.59 41.26
CA ARG A 103 15.17 -6.76 41.88
C ARG A 103 13.82 -7.06 41.30
N PRO A 104 13.39 -8.35 41.25
CA PRO A 104 12.04 -8.71 40.78
C PRO A 104 10.98 -7.88 41.48
N ALA A 105 10.07 -7.34 40.67
CA ALA A 105 8.99 -6.46 41.12
C ALA A 105 7.69 -6.84 40.43
N SER A 106 6.57 -6.22 40.88
CA SER A 106 5.28 -6.31 40.26
C SER A 106 4.74 -4.91 39.91
N VAL A 107 3.62 -4.84 39.21
CA VAL A 107 2.92 -3.60 38.93
C VAL A 107 2.84 -2.77 40.25
N PRO A 108 3.19 -1.45 40.26
CA PRO A 108 3.28 -0.53 39.12
C PRO A 108 4.72 -0.25 38.61
N ALA A 109 5.73 -1.08 38.91
CA ALA A 109 7.07 -0.88 38.35
C ALA A 109 6.98 -0.88 36.80
N ASP A 110 7.70 0.01 36.13
CA ASP A 110 7.64 0.22 34.68
C ASP A 110 8.95 -0.15 33.95
N GLU A 111 9.83 -0.88 34.65
CA GLU A 111 11.07 -1.41 34.09
C GLU A 111 11.06 -2.96 34.08
N ALA A 112 11.77 -3.56 33.10
CA ALA A 112 11.94 -4.99 33.04
C ALA A 112 13.30 -5.39 32.45
N GLU A 113 13.89 -6.47 33.01
CA GLU A 113 15.06 -7.13 32.44
C GLU A 113 14.63 -8.04 31.28
N VAL A 114 15.28 -7.90 30.11
CA VAL A 114 15.00 -8.70 28.92
C VAL A 114 16.18 -9.62 28.59
N ALA A 115 15.87 -10.86 28.20
CA ALA A 115 16.92 -11.85 27.90
C ALA A 115 16.51 -12.79 26.75
N PHE A 116 17.50 -13.17 25.94
CA PHE A 116 17.33 -13.93 24.70
C PHE A 116 18.17 -15.21 24.70
N LEU A 117 17.69 -16.22 24.01
CA LEU A 117 18.46 -17.38 23.62
C LEU A 117 18.02 -17.83 22.22
N VAL A 118 18.97 -17.95 21.29
CA VAL A 118 18.72 -18.34 19.89
C VAL A 118 19.59 -19.55 19.56
N GLN A 119 18.99 -20.60 19.03
CA GLN A 119 19.68 -21.78 18.54
C GLN A 119 20.67 -21.39 17.43
N ASP A 120 21.87 -21.97 17.49
CA ASP A 120 22.99 -21.55 16.63
C ASP A 120 22.70 -21.70 15.14
N ALA A 121 21.98 -22.75 14.74
CA ALA A 121 21.53 -22.97 13.36
C ALA A 121 20.57 -21.87 12.84
N HIS A 122 19.95 -21.13 13.74
CA HIS A 122 18.98 -20.08 13.40
C HIS A 122 19.51 -18.65 13.67
N GLN A 123 20.78 -18.51 14.09
CA GLN A 123 21.41 -17.20 14.21
C GLN A 123 21.63 -16.55 12.83
N GLY A 124 21.67 -15.22 12.79
CA GLY A 124 21.82 -14.45 11.55
C GLY A 124 20.56 -14.33 10.68
N ARG A 125 19.52 -15.09 10.98
CA ARG A 125 18.22 -15.07 10.28
C ARG A 125 17.31 -13.91 10.72
N GLY A 126 17.70 -13.13 11.73
CA GLY A 126 16.91 -12.01 12.26
C GLY A 126 15.87 -12.39 13.31
N VAL A 127 15.92 -13.62 13.84
CA VAL A 127 14.99 -14.13 14.87
C VAL A 127 15.03 -13.28 16.14
N ALA A 128 16.22 -12.94 16.65
CA ALA A 128 16.35 -12.11 17.85
C ALA A 128 15.75 -10.71 17.66
N SER A 129 15.93 -10.10 16.47
CA SER A 129 15.33 -8.79 16.17
C SER A 129 13.81 -8.86 16.11
N ALA A 130 13.24 -9.91 15.52
CA ALA A 130 11.79 -10.12 15.48
C ALA A 130 11.23 -10.34 16.89
N LEU A 131 11.91 -11.14 17.71
CA LEU A 131 11.52 -11.36 19.11
C LEU A 131 11.62 -10.07 19.94
N LEU A 132 12.65 -9.23 19.72
CA LEU A 132 12.77 -7.95 20.41
C LEU A 132 11.62 -7.01 20.07
N GLU A 133 11.28 -6.87 18.79
CA GLU A 133 10.14 -6.06 18.35
C GLU A 133 8.82 -6.56 18.99
N HIS A 134 8.67 -7.88 19.07
CA HIS A 134 7.48 -8.52 19.62
C HIS A 134 7.35 -8.36 21.14
N ILE A 135 8.42 -8.71 21.87
CA ILE A 135 8.42 -8.60 23.33
C ILE A 135 8.32 -7.15 23.81
N ALA A 136 8.88 -6.19 23.05
CA ALA A 136 8.72 -4.77 23.33
C ALA A 136 7.29 -4.29 23.16
N ALA A 137 6.56 -4.80 22.15
CA ALA A 137 5.14 -4.50 21.97
C ALA A 137 4.29 -5.07 23.13
N VAL A 138 4.58 -6.31 23.54
CA VAL A 138 3.93 -6.95 24.69
C VAL A 138 4.21 -6.20 25.98
N ALA A 139 5.46 -5.76 26.19
CA ALA A 139 5.87 -5.02 27.38
C ALA A 139 5.12 -3.69 27.50
N ARG A 140 4.98 -2.94 26.38
CA ARG A 140 4.18 -1.71 26.36
C ARG A 140 2.71 -1.95 26.66
N GLU A 141 2.12 -3.05 26.19
CA GLU A 141 0.76 -3.46 26.55
C GLU A 141 0.60 -3.73 28.05
N ARG A 142 1.70 -4.04 28.72
CA ARG A 142 1.79 -4.29 30.19
C ARG A 142 2.37 -3.11 30.96
N ASP A 143 2.33 -1.89 30.42
CA ASP A 143 2.81 -0.63 31.04
C ASP A 143 4.29 -0.62 31.42
N ILE A 144 5.12 -1.43 30.74
CA ILE A 144 6.57 -1.37 30.86
C ILE A 144 7.10 -0.35 29.85
N ARG A 145 7.83 0.64 30.35
CA ARG A 145 8.38 1.76 29.55
C ARG A 145 9.83 1.58 29.19
N ARG A 146 10.58 0.79 29.99
CA ARG A 146 12.01 0.62 29.80
C ARG A 146 12.41 -0.84 29.90
N PHE A 147 13.32 -1.26 29.01
CA PHE A 147 14.04 -2.51 29.14
C PHE A 147 15.46 -2.28 29.59
N THR A 148 15.97 -3.18 30.46
CA THR A 148 17.38 -3.34 30.77
C THR A 148 17.86 -4.69 30.26
N ALA A 149 19.11 -4.76 29.81
CA ALA A 149 19.74 -6.00 29.39
C ALA A 149 21.23 -6.01 29.80
N GLU A 150 21.68 -7.14 30.31
CA GLU A 150 23.08 -7.40 30.56
C GLU A 150 23.66 -8.30 29.47
N VAL A 151 24.76 -7.88 28.87
CA VAL A 151 25.38 -8.60 27.75
C VAL A 151 26.90 -8.67 27.94
N LEU A 152 27.50 -9.86 27.79
CA LEU A 152 28.94 -9.98 27.77
C LEU A 152 29.54 -9.21 26.58
N PRO A 153 30.66 -8.48 26.75
CA PRO A 153 31.29 -7.71 25.67
C PRO A 153 31.64 -8.54 24.43
N ALA A 154 31.91 -9.83 24.62
CA ALA A 154 32.23 -10.79 23.57
C ALA A 154 30.98 -11.12 22.69
N ASN A 155 29.78 -10.97 23.24
CA ASN A 155 28.53 -11.19 22.50
C ASN A 155 28.16 -9.97 21.63
N THR A 156 29.02 -9.63 20.69
CA THR A 156 28.85 -8.49 19.78
C THR A 156 27.60 -8.60 18.94
N LYS A 157 27.14 -9.84 18.66
CA LYS A 157 25.89 -10.08 17.90
C LYS A 157 24.67 -9.57 18.65
N MET A 158 24.56 -9.84 19.94
CA MET A 158 23.43 -9.41 20.76
C MET A 158 23.45 -7.90 21.00
N ILE A 159 24.62 -7.34 21.30
CA ILE A 159 24.81 -5.89 21.41
C ILE A 159 24.31 -5.20 20.11
N LYS A 160 24.65 -5.77 18.96
CA LYS A 160 24.20 -5.24 17.68
C LYS A 160 22.68 -5.31 17.51
N VAL A 161 22.01 -6.37 17.97
CA VAL A 161 20.55 -6.48 17.91
C VAL A 161 19.89 -5.30 18.64
N PHE A 162 20.36 -4.99 19.85
CA PHE A 162 19.83 -3.86 20.63
C PHE A 162 20.16 -2.51 19.99
N THR A 163 21.41 -2.32 19.55
CA THR A 163 21.84 -1.05 18.92
C THR A 163 21.09 -0.77 17.62
N ASP A 164 20.91 -1.81 16.79
CA ASP A 164 20.24 -1.69 15.49
C ASP A 164 18.70 -1.63 15.62
N ALA A 165 18.13 -1.76 16.82
CA ALA A 165 16.68 -1.67 17.04
C ALA A 165 16.14 -0.24 16.88
N GLY A 166 17.00 0.78 17.04
CA GLY A 166 16.64 2.18 16.82
C GLY A 166 15.98 2.85 18.02
N TYR A 167 15.88 2.20 19.15
CA TYR A 167 15.44 2.80 20.42
C TYR A 167 16.44 3.81 20.97
N GLN A 168 15.99 4.75 21.76
CA GLN A 168 16.89 5.58 22.59
C GLN A 168 17.52 4.71 23.66
N GLN A 169 18.83 4.69 23.72
CA GLN A 169 19.56 3.78 24.61
C GLN A 169 20.67 4.49 25.39
N LYS A 170 20.88 4.01 26.61
CA LYS A 170 22.07 4.29 27.43
C LYS A 170 22.89 3.02 27.53
N ARG A 171 24.20 3.18 27.55
CA ARG A 171 25.14 2.05 27.65
C ARG A 171 26.23 2.39 28.64
N HIS A 172 26.46 1.51 29.57
CA HIS A 172 27.59 1.61 30.48
C HIS A 172 28.24 0.23 30.69
N PHE A 173 29.51 0.22 31.08
CA PHE A 173 30.25 -1.00 31.32
C PHE A 173 30.59 -1.05 32.80
N GLU A 174 30.15 -2.11 33.50
CA GLU A 174 30.35 -2.33 34.92
C GLU A 174 30.43 -3.82 35.16
N ASP A 175 31.27 -4.24 36.15
CA ASP A 175 31.48 -5.62 36.60
C ASP A 175 31.74 -6.65 35.49
N GLY A 176 32.36 -6.23 34.37
CA GLY A 176 32.70 -7.13 33.26
C GLY A 176 31.56 -7.36 32.26
N VAL A 177 30.41 -6.71 32.41
CA VAL A 177 29.26 -6.78 31.52
C VAL A 177 28.91 -5.41 30.94
N VAL A 178 28.24 -5.42 29.80
CA VAL A 178 27.65 -4.24 29.17
C VAL A 178 26.19 -4.16 29.60
N HIS A 179 25.89 -3.13 30.36
CA HIS A 179 24.51 -2.79 30.74
C HIS A 179 23.90 -1.90 29.66
N LEU A 180 22.75 -2.31 29.15
CA LEU A 180 21.98 -1.60 28.14
C LEU A 180 20.62 -1.22 28.72
N GLU A 181 20.29 0.04 28.67
CA GLU A 181 18.95 0.55 29.01
C GLU A 181 18.35 1.18 27.77
N PHE A 182 17.11 0.88 27.45
CA PHE A 182 16.45 1.50 26.31
C PHE A 182 14.94 1.71 26.55
N ASP A 183 14.48 2.89 26.16
CA ASP A 183 13.10 3.28 26.24
C ASP A 183 12.29 2.59 25.13
N LEU A 184 11.13 2.05 25.50
CA LEU A 184 10.26 1.29 24.59
C LEU A 184 9.29 2.17 23.82
N GLU A 185 9.21 3.46 24.11
CA GLU A 185 8.33 4.38 23.38
C GLU A 185 8.75 4.43 21.89
N PRO A 186 7.81 4.26 20.96
CA PRO A 186 8.11 4.28 19.55
C PRO A 186 8.60 5.66 19.12
N THR A 187 9.78 5.71 18.52
CA THR A 187 10.32 6.90 17.88
C THR A 187 10.25 6.75 16.37
N ASP A 188 10.26 7.85 15.63
CA ASP A 188 10.32 7.82 14.17
C ASP A 188 11.49 6.98 13.66
N ARG A 189 12.61 7.02 14.37
CA ARG A 189 13.80 6.22 14.06
C ARG A 189 13.55 4.72 14.26
N SER A 190 12.97 4.31 15.40
CA SER A 190 12.68 2.89 15.66
C SER A 190 11.65 2.34 14.68
N LEU A 191 10.61 3.11 14.37
CA LEU A 191 9.59 2.77 13.37
C LEU A 191 10.18 2.68 11.95
N ALA A 192 11.08 3.59 11.58
CA ALA A 192 11.77 3.53 10.28
C ALA A 192 12.65 2.30 10.14
N VAL A 193 13.39 1.94 11.18
CA VAL A 193 14.22 0.72 11.23
C VAL A 193 13.36 -0.54 11.12
N GLN A 194 12.27 -0.62 11.88
CA GLN A 194 11.33 -1.74 11.81
C GLN A 194 10.75 -1.91 10.41
N ARG A 195 10.28 -0.81 9.80
CA ARG A 195 9.73 -0.80 8.43
C ARG A 195 10.76 -1.21 7.38
N ALA A 196 12.02 -0.78 7.53
CA ALA A 196 13.09 -1.17 6.63
C ALA A 196 13.47 -2.65 6.75
N ARG A 197 13.39 -3.24 7.95
CA ARG A 197 13.58 -4.69 8.16
C ARG A 197 12.43 -5.48 7.55
N GLU A 198 11.19 -5.07 7.82
CA GLU A 198 10.00 -5.70 7.24
C GLU A 198 10.10 -5.77 5.73
N GLN A 199 10.41 -4.64 5.09
CA GLN A 199 10.52 -4.60 3.65
C GLN A 199 11.57 -5.58 3.12
N ARG A 200 12.77 -5.56 3.69
CA ARG A 200 13.86 -6.46 3.23
C ARG A 200 13.52 -7.93 3.44
N ALA A 201 12.84 -8.27 4.53
CA ALA A 201 12.40 -9.63 4.80
C ALA A 201 11.33 -10.08 3.79
N GLU A 202 10.31 -9.25 3.56
CA GLU A 202 9.24 -9.55 2.61
C GLU A 202 9.75 -9.63 1.16
N ALA A 203 10.61 -8.69 0.75
CA ALA A 203 11.21 -8.72 -0.57
C ALA A 203 12.00 -10.04 -0.81
N ARG A 204 12.78 -10.48 0.17
CA ARG A 204 13.48 -11.76 0.08
C ARG A 204 12.55 -12.96 0.09
N SER A 205 11.48 -12.90 0.87
CA SER A 205 10.46 -13.95 0.90
C SER A 205 9.84 -14.14 -0.48
N VAL A 206 9.45 -13.06 -1.16
CA VAL A 206 8.91 -13.12 -2.52
C VAL A 206 9.99 -13.55 -3.52
N GLN A 207 11.22 -13.06 -3.38
CA GLN A 207 12.34 -13.45 -4.25
C GLN A 207 12.59 -14.96 -4.23
N ARG A 208 12.52 -15.61 -3.07
CA ARG A 208 12.64 -17.08 -2.95
C ARG A 208 11.59 -17.84 -3.74
N LEU A 209 10.38 -17.30 -3.86
CA LEU A 209 9.29 -17.89 -4.63
C LEU A 209 9.44 -17.65 -6.14
N LEU A 210 10.05 -16.53 -6.54
CA LEU A 210 10.19 -16.11 -7.94
C LEU A 210 11.54 -16.52 -8.58
N ALA A 211 12.53 -16.87 -7.77
CA ALA A 211 13.84 -17.30 -8.25
C ALA A 211 14.32 -18.56 -7.50
N PRO A 212 13.55 -19.67 -7.55
CA PRO A 212 13.94 -20.92 -6.90
C PRO A 212 15.08 -21.61 -7.69
N GLY A 213 15.98 -22.28 -6.96
CA GLY A 213 16.99 -23.15 -7.57
C GLY A 213 16.47 -24.55 -7.92
N SER A 214 15.30 -24.91 -7.41
CA SER A 214 14.64 -26.20 -7.69
C SER A 214 13.13 -26.10 -7.56
N VAL A 215 12.41 -26.82 -8.43
CA VAL A 215 10.93 -26.85 -8.47
C VAL A 215 10.44 -28.30 -8.53
N ALA A 216 9.49 -28.65 -7.63
CA ALA A 216 8.73 -29.88 -7.70
C ALA A 216 7.29 -29.60 -8.14
N VAL A 217 6.83 -30.25 -9.20
CA VAL A 217 5.44 -30.13 -9.65
C VAL A 217 4.65 -31.33 -9.14
N ILE A 218 3.78 -31.10 -8.16
CA ILE A 218 3.00 -32.13 -7.46
C ILE A 218 1.62 -32.24 -8.11
N GLY A 219 1.31 -33.43 -8.61
CA GLY A 219 0.12 -33.71 -9.42
C GLY A 219 0.44 -33.78 -10.92
N ALA A 220 1.72 -33.78 -11.31
CA ALA A 220 2.13 -34.01 -12.69
C ALA A 220 1.87 -35.47 -13.09
N GLY A 221 0.89 -35.70 -13.97
CA GLY A 221 0.50 -37.03 -14.47
C GLY A 221 0.95 -37.25 -15.90
N ARG A 222 0.70 -38.48 -16.43
CA ARG A 222 1.00 -38.85 -17.82
C ARG A 222 0.07 -38.21 -18.84
N THR A 223 -1.15 -37.92 -18.44
CA THR A 223 -2.20 -37.44 -19.36
C THR A 223 -1.91 -36.01 -19.79
N PRO A 224 -1.74 -35.75 -21.10
CA PRO A 224 -1.62 -34.40 -21.63
C PRO A 224 -2.85 -33.55 -21.24
N GLY A 225 -2.63 -32.23 -20.98
CA GLY A 225 -3.70 -31.32 -20.66
C GLY A 225 -4.15 -31.30 -19.19
N GLY A 226 -3.61 -32.16 -18.34
CA GLY A 226 -3.79 -32.05 -16.89
C GLY A 226 -3.06 -30.84 -16.33
N VAL A 227 -3.63 -30.18 -15.29
CA VAL A 227 -3.10 -28.94 -14.70
C VAL A 227 -1.63 -29.08 -14.30
N GLY A 228 -1.27 -30.10 -13.52
CA GLY A 228 0.12 -30.32 -13.11
C GLY A 228 1.03 -30.68 -14.29
N ARG A 229 0.49 -31.40 -15.27
CA ARG A 229 1.22 -31.70 -16.49
C ARG A 229 1.54 -30.44 -17.32
N SER A 230 0.57 -29.57 -17.49
CA SER A 230 0.74 -28.31 -18.22
C SER A 230 1.78 -27.40 -17.56
N VAL A 231 1.80 -27.32 -16.24
CA VAL A 231 2.84 -26.57 -15.52
C VAL A 231 4.23 -27.18 -15.74
N LEU A 232 4.34 -28.51 -15.68
CA LEU A 232 5.61 -29.22 -15.93
C LEU A 232 6.12 -28.94 -17.35
N ASP A 233 5.23 -29.05 -18.35
CA ASP A 233 5.55 -28.78 -19.75
C ASP A 233 5.95 -27.30 -19.96
N ASN A 234 5.29 -26.36 -19.31
CA ASN A 234 5.64 -24.93 -19.37
C ASN A 234 7.02 -24.64 -18.77
N LEU A 235 7.38 -25.24 -17.63
CA LEU A 235 8.72 -25.10 -17.03
C LEU A 235 9.81 -25.64 -17.95
N ARG A 236 9.56 -26.80 -18.59
CA ARG A 236 10.49 -27.38 -19.58
C ARG A 236 10.62 -26.50 -20.82
N ALA A 237 9.49 -26.07 -21.39
CA ALA A 237 9.46 -25.24 -22.59
C ALA A 237 10.13 -23.86 -22.37
N ALA A 238 9.99 -23.30 -21.17
CA ALA A 238 10.69 -22.07 -20.78
C ALA A 238 12.22 -22.26 -20.65
N GLY A 239 12.69 -23.50 -20.50
CA GLY A 239 14.09 -23.81 -20.24
C GLY A 239 14.49 -23.37 -18.82
N PHE A 240 13.67 -23.70 -17.82
CA PHE A 240 13.98 -23.43 -16.41
C PHE A 240 15.41 -23.86 -16.07
N THR A 241 16.18 -22.98 -15.46
CA THR A 241 17.62 -23.18 -15.25
C THR A 241 17.94 -24.03 -14.03
N GLY A 242 16.98 -24.15 -13.09
CA GLY A 242 17.12 -24.94 -11.89
C GLY A 242 16.76 -26.41 -12.07
N ARG A 243 16.78 -27.15 -10.97
CA ARG A 243 16.38 -28.57 -10.94
C ARG A 243 14.86 -28.70 -10.98
N LEU A 244 14.36 -29.63 -11.78
CA LEU A 244 12.94 -29.85 -11.96
C LEU A 244 12.59 -31.31 -11.58
N TYR A 245 11.51 -31.50 -10.84
CA TYR A 245 11.02 -32.80 -10.41
C TYR A 245 9.52 -32.92 -10.69
N ALA A 246 9.10 -34.09 -11.18
CA ALA A 246 7.69 -34.47 -11.29
C ALA A 246 7.29 -35.33 -10.10
N VAL A 247 6.19 -34.97 -9.43
CA VAL A 247 5.72 -35.73 -8.26
C VAL A 247 4.26 -36.12 -8.43
N ASN A 248 4.00 -37.44 -8.38
CA ASN A 248 2.62 -37.97 -8.38
C ASN A 248 2.58 -39.38 -7.81
N LYS A 249 1.69 -39.64 -6.87
CA LYS A 249 1.51 -40.96 -6.23
C LYS A 249 1.24 -42.10 -7.23
N ALA A 250 0.70 -41.77 -8.42
CA ALA A 250 0.38 -42.75 -9.45
C ALA A 250 1.56 -43.06 -10.39
N LEU A 251 2.67 -42.33 -10.33
CA LEU A 251 3.83 -42.57 -11.16
C LEU A 251 4.56 -43.84 -10.72
N GLN A 252 4.92 -44.65 -11.70
CA GLN A 252 5.75 -45.85 -11.52
C GLN A 252 7.11 -45.69 -12.19
N GLU A 253 7.21 -44.77 -13.12
CA GLU A 253 8.42 -44.47 -13.85
C GLU A 253 9.37 -43.62 -13.03
N LYS A 254 10.65 -43.75 -13.27
CA LYS A 254 11.69 -42.90 -12.65
C LYS A 254 11.83 -41.53 -13.33
N GLU A 255 11.27 -41.39 -14.50
CA GLU A 255 11.32 -40.15 -15.31
C GLU A 255 10.00 -39.94 -16.06
N LEU A 256 9.61 -38.69 -16.21
CA LEU A 256 8.49 -38.24 -17.00
C LEU A 256 9.00 -37.21 -18.01
N ASP A 257 9.13 -37.63 -19.27
CA ASP A 257 9.69 -36.84 -20.37
C ASP A 257 11.06 -36.19 -20.05
N GLY A 258 11.96 -36.98 -19.47
CA GLY A 258 13.31 -36.50 -19.11
C GLY A 258 13.40 -35.71 -17.83
N VAL A 259 12.30 -35.62 -17.07
CA VAL A 259 12.26 -35.02 -15.71
C VAL A 259 12.23 -36.14 -14.67
N PRO A 260 13.14 -36.17 -13.67
CA PRO A 260 13.07 -37.11 -12.56
C PRO A 260 11.69 -37.17 -11.92
N ALA A 261 11.16 -38.38 -11.77
CA ALA A 261 9.80 -38.61 -11.31
C ALA A 261 9.81 -39.37 -9.98
N HIS A 262 9.01 -38.88 -9.04
CA HIS A 262 8.89 -39.43 -7.68
C HIS A 262 7.43 -39.59 -7.29
N ARG A 263 7.17 -40.50 -6.33
CA ARG A 263 5.80 -40.70 -5.81
C ARG A 263 5.43 -39.69 -4.73
N SER A 264 6.40 -39.24 -3.96
CA SER A 264 6.29 -38.20 -2.94
C SER A 264 7.47 -37.23 -3.04
N VAL A 265 7.30 -36.01 -2.57
CA VAL A 265 8.38 -35.03 -2.43
C VAL A 265 9.44 -35.52 -1.45
N ARG A 266 9.09 -36.39 -0.49
CA ARG A 266 10.00 -37.00 0.47
C ARG A 266 11.02 -37.95 -0.19
N ASP A 267 10.69 -38.48 -1.38
CA ASP A 267 11.56 -39.40 -2.13
C ASP A 267 12.68 -38.65 -2.89
N ILE A 268 12.64 -37.33 -2.93
CA ILE A 268 13.66 -36.48 -3.57
C ILE A 268 14.83 -36.33 -2.57
N ALA A 269 16.04 -36.70 -3.01
CA ALA A 269 17.19 -36.63 -2.12
C ALA A 269 17.73 -35.22 -1.92
N GLU A 270 17.56 -34.34 -2.92
CA GLU A 270 18.06 -32.95 -2.88
C GLU A 270 17.01 -31.99 -2.34
N PRO A 271 17.42 -30.84 -1.77
CA PRO A 271 16.52 -29.81 -1.33
C PRO A 271 15.62 -29.28 -2.45
N VAL A 272 14.35 -29.05 -2.16
CA VAL A 272 13.36 -28.45 -3.05
C VAL A 272 13.00 -27.05 -2.54
N ASP A 273 13.18 -26.03 -3.37
CA ASP A 273 12.89 -24.65 -2.98
C ASP A 273 11.41 -24.31 -3.14
N LEU A 274 10.81 -24.68 -4.27
CA LEU A 274 9.43 -24.36 -4.61
C LEU A 274 8.64 -25.60 -4.97
N ALA A 275 7.46 -25.77 -4.39
CA ALA A 275 6.52 -26.79 -4.85
C ALA A 275 5.28 -26.16 -5.51
N VAL A 276 4.99 -26.62 -6.74
CA VAL A 276 3.74 -26.26 -7.43
C VAL A 276 2.72 -27.34 -7.16
N VAL A 277 1.66 -27.00 -6.42
CA VAL A 277 0.65 -27.96 -5.98
C VAL A 277 -0.56 -27.90 -6.90
N ALA A 278 -0.76 -28.98 -7.67
CA ALA A 278 -1.83 -29.14 -8.66
C ALA A 278 -2.64 -30.42 -8.42
N VAL A 279 -2.96 -30.70 -7.16
CA VAL A 279 -3.82 -31.82 -6.76
C VAL A 279 -5.18 -31.31 -6.29
N PRO A 280 -6.26 -32.13 -6.30
CA PRO A 280 -7.55 -31.71 -5.75
C PRO A 280 -7.45 -31.26 -4.28
N ALA A 281 -8.24 -30.25 -3.90
CA ALA A 281 -8.20 -29.62 -2.57
C ALA A 281 -8.17 -30.58 -1.36
N PRO A 282 -8.87 -31.72 -1.35
CA PRO A 282 -8.81 -32.65 -0.22
C PRO A 282 -7.43 -33.27 0.04
N TYR A 283 -6.58 -33.37 -0.98
CA TYR A 283 -5.23 -33.94 -0.87
C TYR A 283 -4.15 -32.89 -0.57
N VAL A 284 -4.46 -31.61 -0.71
CA VAL A 284 -3.48 -30.51 -0.50
C VAL A 284 -2.90 -30.53 0.92
N PRO A 285 -3.66 -30.73 2.01
CA PRO A 285 -3.10 -30.75 3.37
C PRO A 285 -2.00 -31.81 3.57
N GLU A 286 -2.18 -33.01 3.03
CA GLU A 286 -1.17 -34.06 3.07
C GLU A 286 0.10 -33.64 2.32
N VAL A 287 -0.05 -33.10 1.11
CA VAL A 287 1.06 -32.59 0.30
C VAL A 287 1.81 -31.47 1.01
N VAL A 288 1.10 -30.57 1.68
CA VAL A 288 1.73 -29.47 2.44
C VAL A 288 2.55 -30.00 3.62
N ALA A 289 2.05 -31.05 4.30
CA ALA A 289 2.82 -31.69 5.36
C ALA A 289 4.09 -32.35 4.82
N GLU A 290 3.98 -33.11 3.72
CA GLU A 290 5.13 -33.72 3.06
C GLU A 290 6.18 -32.67 2.61
N CYS A 291 5.72 -31.56 2.03
CA CYS A 291 6.60 -30.44 1.65
C CYS A 291 7.30 -29.81 2.86
N GLY A 292 6.54 -29.61 3.94
CA GLY A 292 7.09 -29.04 5.18
C GLY A 292 8.16 -29.92 5.82
N GLU A 293 7.93 -31.21 5.90
CA GLU A 293 8.89 -32.20 6.44
C GLU A 293 10.14 -32.32 5.57
N HIS A 294 9.97 -32.14 4.24
CA HIS A 294 11.11 -32.12 3.31
C HIS A 294 11.91 -30.81 3.34
N GLY A 295 11.38 -29.75 3.98
CA GLY A 295 12.01 -28.44 4.06
C GLY A 295 11.80 -27.54 2.84
N VAL A 296 10.72 -27.76 2.07
CA VAL A 296 10.31 -26.86 0.96
C VAL A 296 10.11 -25.45 1.48
N GLN A 297 10.61 -24.46 0.74
CA GLN A 297 10.62 -23.08 1.19
C GLN A 297 9.32 -22.32 0.89
N GLY A 298 8.62 -22.71 -0.18
CA GLY A 298 7.37 -22.06 -0.57
C GLY A 298 6.53 -22.87 -1.54
N LEU A 299 5.26 -22.46 -1.62
CA LEU A 299 4.24 -23.16 -2.39
C LEU A 299 3.56 -22.24 -3.38
N VAL A 300 3.32 -22.73 -4.60
CA VAL A 300 2.34 -22.16 -5.54
C VAL A 300 1.17 -23.14 -5.62
N VAL A 301 0.04 -22.78 -5.02
CA VAL A 301 -1.14 -23.65 -4.95
C VAL A 301 -2.13 -23.26 -6.05
N VAL A 302 -2.14 -24.07 -7.12
CA VAL A 302 -3.03 -23.88 -8.28
C VAL A 302 -4.42 -24.45 -7.99
N SER A 303 -4.52 -25.40 -7.06
CA SER A 303 -5.76 -26.08 -6.68
C SER A 303 -6.85 -25.10 -6.25
N ALA A 304 -8.06 -25.28 -6.79
CA ALA A 304 -9.28 -24.57 -6.42
C ALA A 304 -10.08 -25.35 -5.33
N GLY A 305 -11.16 -24.76 -4.83
CA GLY A 305 -12.03 -25.35 -3.80
C GLY A 305 -11.81 -24.73 -2.42
N TYR A 306 -11.37 -23.48 -2.37
CA TYR A 306 -11.08 -22.73 -1.15
C TYR A 306 -12.05 -21.56 -0.94
N ALA A 307 -11.61 -20.36 -0.63
CA ALA A 307 -12.48 -19.24 -0.26
C ALA A 307 -13.53 -18.89 -1.33
N GLU A 308 -13.25 -19.13 -2.60
CA GLU A 308 -14.17 -18.96 -3.72
C GLU A 308 -15.37 -19.94 -3.66
N SER A 309 -15.23 -21.03 -2.92
CA SER A 309 -16.27 -22.05 -2.73
C SER A 309 -17.17 -21.80 -1.51
N GLY A 310 -17.09 -20.61 -0.89
CA GLY A 310 -17.96 -20.22 0.22
C GLY A 310 -17.35 -20.45 1.63
N PRO A 311 -18.19 -20.46 2.70
CA PRO A 311 -17.70 -20.44 4.08
C PRO A 311 -16.79 -21.62 4.46
N ALA A 312 -17.15 -22.84 4.07
CA ALA A 312 -16.33 -24.03 4.32
C ALA A 312 -14.99 -23.97 3.59
N GLY A 313 -14.97 -23.38 2.37
CA GLY A 313 -13.75 -23.14 1.62
C GLY A 313 -12.85 -22.11 2.29
N ARG A 314 -13.41 -21.06 2.89
CA ARG A 314 -12.64 -20.07 3.67
C ARG A 314 -11.94 -20.72 4.87
N GLU A 315 -12.62 -21.61 5.58
CA GLU A 315 -11.98 -22.30 6.71
C GLU A 315 -10.87 -23.25 6.25
N ARG A 316 -11.08 -24.00 5.15
CA ARG A 316 -9.99 -24.77 4.53
C ARG A 316 -8.80 -23.92 4.14
N GLN A 317 -9.05 -22.72 3.62
CA GLN A 317 -7.98 -21.78 3.26
C GLN A 317 -7.18 -21.33 4.49
N ARG A 318 -7.86 -20.98 5.58
CA ARG A 318 -7.18 -20.60 6.83
C ARG A 318 -6.36 -21.74 7.40
N ALA A 319 -6.90 -22.96 7.38
CA ALA A 319 -6.19 -24.17 7.82
C ALA A 319 -4.94 -24.43 6.98
N LEU A 320 -5.04 -24.27 5.66
CA LEU A 320 -3.91 -24.40 4.73
C LEU A 320 -2.79 -23.40 5.05
N VAL A 321 -3.13 -22.13 5.25
CA VAL A 321 -2.15 -21.09 5.58
C VAL A 321 -1.48 -21.36 6.92
N ARG A 322 -2.28 -21.71 7.95
CA ARG A 322 -1.73 -22.06 9.27
C ARG A 322 -0.74 -23.22 9.17
N GLN A 323 -1.12 -24.28 8.44
CA GLN A 323 -0.27 -25.46 8.26
C GLN A 323 1.04 -25.09 7.54
N ALA A 324 0.99 -24.39 6.42
CA ALA A 324 2.19 -24.01 5.69
C ALA A 324 3.13 -23.13 6.53
N ARG A 325 2.60 -22.16 7.24
CA ARG A 325 3.36 -21.26 8.11
C ARG A 325 3.98 -21.99 9.30
N THR A 326 3.35 -23.05 9.82
CA THR A 326 3.94 -23.90 10.85
C THR A 326 5.29 -24.47 10.40
N TYR A 327 5.42 -24.83 9.12
CA TYR A 327 6.67 -25.31 8.54
C TYR A 327 7.59 -24.21 7.99
N GLY A 328 7.23 -22.95 8.15
CA GLY A 328 8.03 -21.83 7.64
C GLY A 328 7.85 -21.53 6.15
N MET A 329 6.85 -22.11 5.50
CA MET A 329 6.55 -21.93 4.07
C MET A 329 5.61 -20.74 3.83
N ARG A 330 5.82 -20.05 2.68
CA ARG A 330 4.88 -19.05 2.15
C ARG A 330 4.06 -19.65 1.01
N ILE A 331 2.84 -19.11 0.80
CA ILE A 331 1.91 -19.59 -0.22
C ILE A 331 1.57 -18.47 -1.20
N ILE A 332 1.70 -18.75 -2.52
CA ILE A 332 1.02 -18.01 -3.58
C ILE A 332 -0.23 -18.81 -3.94
N GLY A 333 -1.40 -18.20 -3.79
CA GLY A 333 -2.69 -18.88 -3.99
C GLY A 333 -3.49 -18.99 -2.68
N PRO A 334 -4.33 -20.04 -2.52
CA PRO A 334 -4.73 -21.05 -3.52
C PRO A 334 -5.53 -20.48 -4.69
N ASN A 335 -5.94 -21.35 -5.62
CA ASN A 335 -6.63 -20.97 -6.84
C ASN A 335 -5.80 -19.96 -7.67
N ALA A 336 -4.47 -20.12 -7.63
CA ALA A 336 -3.54 -19.27 -8.36
C ALA A 336 -3.39 -19.73 -9.82
N PHE A 337 -3.15 -18.78 -10.70
CA PHE A 337 -2.74 -19.11 -12.08
C PHE A 337 -1.25 -19.47 -12.16
N GLY A 338 -0.46 -19.03 -11.20
CA GLY A 338 0.95 -19.32 -11.08
C GLY A 338 1.85 -18.10 -11.12
N VAL A 339 3.15 -18.35 -11.30
CA VAL A 339 4.19 -17.34 -11.32
C VAL A 339 5.12 -17.50 -12.52
N ILE A 340 5.64 -16.38 -12.99
CA ILE A 340 6.62 -16.34 -14.10
C ILE A 340 7.77 -15.41 -13.70
N ASN A 341 8.98 -15.81 -14.01
CA ASN A 341 10.18 -14.97 -13.98
C ASN A 341 10.95 -15.17 -15.30
N THR A 342 11.08 -14.10 -16.05
CA THR A 342 11.68 -14.14 -17.39
C THR A 342 13.19 -13.89 -17.39
N SER A 343 13.79 -13.64 -16.22
CA SER A 343 15.25 -13.48 -16.12
C SER A 343 15.98 -14.63 -16.79
N PRO A 344 17.01 -14.36 -17.63
CA PRO A 344 17.80 -15.41 -18.27
C PRO A 344 18.45 -16.40 -17.28
N GLU A 345 18.68 -15.96 -16.05
CA GLU A 345 19.27 -16.75 -14.98
C GLU A 345 18.30 -17.73 -14.34
N VAL A 346 16.99 -17.52 -14.51
CA VAL A 346 15.92 -18.29 -13.84
C VAL A 346 15.00 -18.98 -14.83
N ARG A 347 14.41 -18.26 -15.78
CA ARG A 347 13.45 -18.76 -16.79
C ARG A 347 12.30 -19.57 -16.20
N LEU A 348 11.71 -19.08 -15.12
CA LEU A 348 10.62 -19.77 -14.45
C LEU A 348 9.28 -19.49 -15.15
N ASN A 349 8.60 -20.55 -15.60
CA ASN A 349 7.19 -20.52 -15.98
C ASN A 349 6.41 -21.58 -15.19
N ALA A 350 6.26 -21.32 -13.88
CA ALA A 350 5.46 -22.12 -12.98
C ALA A 350 3.99 -21.63 -13.01
N SER A 351 3.40 -21.57 -14.21
CA SER A 351 2.05 -21.06 -14.42
C SER A 351 1.30 -21.87 -15.48
N LEU A 352 0.01 -21.57 -15.61
CA LEU A 352 -0.86 -22.10 -16.67
C LEU A 352 -0.85 -21.24 -17.95
N ALA A 353 0.08 -20.30 -18.08
CA ALA A 353 0.21 -19.49 -19.27
C ALA A 353 0.62 -20.38 -20.49
N PRO A 354 -0.08 -20.25 -21.62
CA PRO A 354 0.18 -21.12 -22.77
C PRO A 354 1.55 -20.90 -23.40
N GLU A 355 2.15 -19.74 -23.17
CA GLU A 355 3.45 -19.37 -23.72
C GLU A 355 4.26 -18.57 -22.69
N MET A 356 5.58 -18.74 -22.70
CA MET A 356 6.48 -17.90 -21.91
C MET A 356 6.46 -16.48 -22.44
N PRO A 357 6.13 -15.45 -21.60
CA PRO A 357 6.24 -14.06 -22.02
C PRO A 357 7.68 -13.71 -22.41
N ARG A 358 7.81 -12.75 -23.30
CA ARG A 358 9.14 -12.23 -23.62
C ARG A 358 9.75 -11.52 -22.40
N PRO A 359 11.07 -11.61 -22.20
CA PRO A 359 11.76 -10.84 -21.19
C PRO A 359 11.53 -9.34 -21.37
N GLY A 360 11.30 -8.64 -20.28
CA GLY A 360 11.05 -7.20 -20.25
C GLY A 360 11.18 -6.65 -18.84
N ARG A 361 10.71 -5.42 -18.65
CA ARG A 361 10.92 -4.67 -17.42
C ARG A 361 9.62 -4.31 -16.69
N ILE A 362 8.53 -5.01 -17.01
CA ILE A 362 7.23 -4.82 -16.34
C ILE A 362 7.01 -5.92 -15.31
N GLY A 363 6.84 -5.54 -14.06
CA GLY A 363 6.29 -6.40 -13.02
C GLY A 363 4.76 -6.43 -13.12
N LEU A 364 4.16 -7.61 -13.22
CA LEU A 364 2.73 -7.78 -13.41
C LEU A 364 2.10 -8.60 -12.27
N PHE A 365 1.11 -8.01 -11.60
CA PHE A 365 0.33 -8.68 -10.56
C PHE A 365 -1.15 -8.76 -10.96
N ALA A 366 -1.75 -9.93 -10.79
CA ALA A 366 -3.18 -10.12 -10.99
C ALA A 366 -3.79 -10.96 -9.86
N GLN A 367 -4.89 -10.48 -9.28
CA GLN A 367 -5.69 -11.28 -8.34
C GLN A 367 -6.54 -12.31 -9.08
N SER A 368 -6.97 -12.01 -10.30
CA SER A 368 -7.75 -12.91 -11.15
C SER A 368 -6.87 -13.63 -12.16
N GLY A 369 -6.94 -14.97 -12.22
CA GLY A 369 -6.23 -15.77 -13.23
C GLY A 369 -6.65 -15.43 -14.65
N ALA A 370 -7.94 -15.26 -14.90
CA ALA A 370 -8.46 -14.90 -16.23
C ALA A 370 -7.96 -13.52 -16.70
N ILE A 371 -7.96 -12.54 -15.82
CA ILE A 371 -7.40 -11.21 -16.11
C ILE A 371 -5.88 -11.29 -16.30
N GLY A 372 -5.20 -12.11 -15.50
CA GLY A 372 -3.76 -12.37 -15.66
C GLY A 372 -3.42 -12.91 -17.05
N ILE A 373 -4.16 -13.89 -17.54
CA ILE A 373 -4.01 -14.43 -18.92
C ILE A 373 -4.23 -13.33 -19.94
N ALA A 374 -5.31 -12.56 -19.81
CA ALA A 374 -5.64 -11.48 -20.74
C ALA A 374 -4.55 -10.41 -20.79
N LEU A 375 -3.97 -10.05 -19.64
CA LEU A 375 -2.87 -9.09 -19.56
C LEU A 375 -1.59 -9.64 -20.17
N LEU A 376 -1.19 -10.87 -19.83
CA LEU A 376 -0.01 -11.54 -20.42
C LEU A 376 -0.15 -11.67 -21.93
N SER A 377 -1.33 -12.08 -22.41
CA SER A 377 -1.60 -12.20 -23.86
C SER A 377 -1.49 -10.83 -24.57
N ARG A 378 -1.96 -9.75 -23.93
CA ARG A 378 -1.85 -8.39 -24.48
C ARG A 378 -0.42 -7.86 -24.49
N LEU A 379 0.39 -8.22 -23.51
CA LEU A 379 1.80 -7.85 -23.44
C LEU A 379 2.69 -8.72 -24.33
N HIS A 380 2.32 -9.98 -24.54
CA HIS A 380 3.10 -10.94 -25.36
C HIS A 380 2.75 -10.88 -26.84
N ARG A 381 1.46 -11.01 -27.15
CA ARG A 381 0.95 -10.86 -28.51
C ARG A 381 0.58 -9.40 -28.70
N ARG A 382 0.54 -8.92 -29.92
CA ARG A 382 0.00 -7.61 -30.32
C ARG A 382 -1.45 -7.41 -29.84
N GLY A 383 -1.73 -7.73 -28.60
CA GLY A 383 -3.04 -7.70 -28.02
C GLY A 383 -3.62 -6.30 -28.08
N GLY A 384 -4.55 -6.08 -29.01
CA GLY A 384 -5.23 -4.81 -29.13
C GLY A 384 -4.43 -3.72 -29.82
N GLY A 385 -3.51 -4.07 -30.68
CA GLY A 385 -2.89 -3.14 -31.59
C GLY A 385 -1.80 -2.26 -31.01
N VAL A 386 -1.26 -2.59 -29.85
CA VAL A 386 -0.05 -1.92 -29.35
C VAL A 386 1.14 -2.78 -29.68
N THR A 387 2.10 -2.16 -30.31
CA THR A 387 3.22 -2.87 -30.85
C THR A 387 4.27 -3.18 -29.85
N GLY A 388 4.72 -4.33 -30.04
CA GLY A 388 6.06 -4.78 -29.77
C GLY A 388 6.37 -4.86 -28.31
N VAL A 389 6.55 -6.09 -27.94
CA VAL A 389 7.63 -6.55 -27.09
C VAL A 389 7.91 -5.71 -25.86
N THR A 390 6.85 -5.37 -25.14
CA THR A 390 7.04 -5.01 -23.76
C THR A 390 6.86 -6.29 -22.98
N GLY A 391 7.95 -7.01 -22.78
CA GLY A 391 7.95 -8.22 -21.98
C GLY A 391 7.73 -7.90 -20.51
N VAL A 392 7.47 -8.93 -19.75
CA VAL A 392 7.42 -8.84 -18.29
C VAL A 392 8.77 -9.23 -17.69
N SER A 393 9.13 -8.65 -16.55
CA SER A 393 10.22 -9.16 -15.71
C SER A 393 9.73 -10.37 -14.91
N THR A 394 8.64 -10.15 -14.20
CA THR A 394 7.99 -11.15 -13.36
C THR A 394 6.48 -11.00 -13.43
N PHE A 395 5.77 -12.13 -13.28
CA PHE A 395 4.32 -12.18 -13.16
C PHE A 395 3.92 -13.00 -11.94
N VAL A 396 2.96 -12.48 -11.18
CA VAL A 396 2.38 -13.16 -10.03
C VAL A 396 0.85 -13.13 -10.12
N SER A 397 0.24 -14.32 -10.19
CA SER A 397 -1.19 -14.46 -10.01
C SER A 397 -1.46 -15.02 -8.61
N SER A 398 -1.99 -14.21 -7.72
CA SER A 398 -2.16 -14.58 -6.32
C SER A 398 -3.45 -15.37 -6.02
N GLY A 399 -4.33 -15.54 -6.99
CA GLY A 399 -5.60 -16.23 -6.79
C GLY A 399 -6.38 -15.67 -5.60
N ASN A 400 -6.74 -16.52 -4.65
CA ASN A 400 -7.46 -16.10 -3.44
C ASN A 400 -6.64 -15.21 -2.49
N ARG A 401 -5.34 -15.04 -2.72
CA ARG A 401 -4.47 -14.17 -1.92
C ARG A 401 -4.49 -14.52 -0.42
N ALA A 402 -4.37 -15.79 -0.09
CA ALA A 402 -4.49 -16.26 1.28
C ALA A 402 -3.28 -15.89 2.16
N ASP A 403 -2.07 -15.78 1.56
CA ASP A 403 -0.82 -15.45 2.25
C ASP A 403 -0.05 -14.36 1.50
N VAL A 404 0.60 -14.68 0.37
CA VAL A 404 1.31 -13.67 -0.43
C VAL A 404 0.31 -12.76 -1.14
N SER A 405 0.46 -11.48 -0.95
CA SER A 405 -0.43 -10.43 -1.44
C SER A 405 0.28 -9.44 -2.36
N GLY A 406 -0.47 -8.53 -2.98
CA GLY A 406 0.11 -7.42 -3.73
C GLY A 406 1.03 -6.53 -2.91
N ASN A 407 0.81 -6.42 -1.59
CA ASN A 407 1.69 -5.66 -0.70
C ASN A 407 3.08 -6.29 -0.59
N ASP A 408 3.16 -7.62 -0.57
CA ASP A 408 4.42 -8.35 -0.46
C ASP A 408 5.21 -8.25 -1.77
N VAL A 409 4.50 -8.38 -2.90
CA VAL A 409 5.09 -8.27 -4.23
C VAL A 409 5.55 -6.83 -4.53
N LEU A 410 4.83 -5.79 -4.05
CA LEU A 410 5.29 -4.40 -4.14
C LEU A 410 6.61 -4.17 -3.41
N GLN A 411 6.81 -4.80 -2.26
CA GLN A 411 8.05 -4.71 -1.52
C GLN A 411 9.22 -5.36 -2.26
N TYR A 412 8.97 -6.46 -2.97
CA TYR A 412 9.94 -7.09 -3.85
C TYR A 412 10.29 -6.18 -5.05
N TRP A 413 9.30 -5.68 -5.78
CA TRP A 413 9.54 -4.85 -6.97
C TRP A 413 10.18 -3.50 -6.65
N TYR A 414 9.99 -2.99 -5.46
CA TYR A 414 10.67 -1.76 -5.04
C TYR A 414 12.18 -1.88 -5.18
N ASP A 415 12.75 -3.00 -4.74
CA ASP A 415 14.19 -3.27 -4.75
C ASP A 415 14.66 -4.01 -6.04
N ASP A 416 13.74 -4.59 -6.81
CA ASP A 416 14.09 -5.39 -8.00
C ASP A 416 14.68 -4.54 -9.12
N PRO A 417 15.96 -4.75 -9.54
CA PRO A 417 16.60 -3.98 -10.59
C PRO A 417 16.05 -4.29 -11.98
N ASP A 418 15.36 -5.42 -12.16
CA ASP A 418 14.83 -5.88 -13.45
C ASP A 418 13.41 -5.36 -13.72
N THR A 419 12.79 -4.71 -12.75
CA THR A 419 11.45 -4.12 -12.89
C THR A 419 11.52 -2.59 -12.86
N ASP A 420 11.09 -1.95 -13.95
CA ASP A 420 11.00 -0.48 -14.06
C ASP A 420 9.58 0.04 -13.85
N VAL A 421 8.57 -0.73 -14.21
CA VAL A 421 7.16 -0.36 -14.12
C VAL A 421 6.37 -1.49 -13.49
N VAL A 422 5.44 -1.15 -12.60
CA VAL A 422 4.58 -2.12 -11.94
C VAL A 422 3.13 -1.94 -12.43
N LEU A 423 2.53 -3.02 -12.91
CA LEU A 423 1.13 -3.09 -13.32
C LEU A 423 0.37 -4.03 -12.38
N MET A 424 -0.74 -3.56 -11.82
CA MET A 424 -1.55 -4.36 -10.90
C MET A 424 -3.02 -4.36 -11.26
N TYR A 425 -3.61 -5.55 -11.32
CA TYR A 425 -5.06 -5.74 -11.27
C TYR A 425 -5.46 -6.16 -9.87
N LEU A 426 -6.27 -5.35 -9.19
CA LEU A 426 -6.70 -5.54 -7.81
C LEU A 426 -8.23 -5.60 -7.74
N GLU A 427 -8.76 -6.63 -7.10
CA GLU A 427 -10.19 -6.71 -6.73
C GLU A 427 -10.43 -6.13 -5.34
N SER A 428 -9.43 -6.23 -4.48
CA SER A 428 -9.41 -5.57 -3.17
C SER A 428 -7.99 -5.16 -2.78
N ILE A 429 -7.88 -4.07 -2.05
CA ILE A 429 -6.59 -3.46 -1.65
C ILE A 429 -5.98 -4.17 -0.41
N GLY A 430 -6.79 -4.94 0.33
CA GLY A 430 -6.36 -5.56 1.59
C GLY A 430 -6.35 -4.55 2.73
N ASN A 431 -5.20 -4.35 3.38
CA ASN A 431 -5.01 -3.27 4.35
C ASN A 431 -4.66 -1.97 3.62
N PRO A 432 -5.58 -0.99 3.50
CA PRO A 432 -5.35 0.22 2.73
C PRO A 432 -4.23 1.10 3.29
N ARG A 433 -4.03 1.15 4.60
CA ARG A 433 -2.91 1.91 5.22
C ARG A 433 -1.56 1.33 4.77
N LYS A 434 -1.39 0.00 4.91
CA LYS A 434 -0.17 -0.67 4.46
C LYS A 434 0.02 -0.49 2.95
N PHE A 435 -1.03 -0.69 2.17
CA PHE A 435 -0.99 -0.52 0.71
C PHE A 435 -0.61 0.90 0.31
N THR A 436 -1.27 1.93 0.84
CA THR A 436 -1.00 3.34 0.50
C THR A 436 0.44 3.74 0.81
N ARG A 437 0.95 3.31 1.98
CA ARG A 437 2.35 3.55 2.37
C ARG A 437 3.34 2.89 1.41
N LEU A 438 3.13 1.60 1.09
CA LEU A 438 3.99 0.85 0.17
C LEU A 438 3.88 1.37 -1.25
N ALA A 439 2.66 1.67 -1.70
CA ALA A 439 2.39 2.24 -3.01
C ALA A 439 3.07 3.60 -3.19
N ARG A 440 2.98 4.49 -2.20
CA ARG A 440 3.66 5.80 -2.23
C ARG A 440 5.17 5.65 -2.35
N ARG A 441 5.74 4.73 -1.59
CA ARG A 441 7.18 4.45 -1.65
C ARG A 441 7.60 3.87 -3.00
N THR A 442 6.85 2.89 -3.51
CA THR A 442 7.11 2.29 -4.83
C THR A 442 6.92 3.32 -5.93
N ALA A 443 5.83 4.10 -5.91
CA ALA A 443 5.54 5.14 -6.89
C ALA A 443 6.59 6.26 -6.91
N ALA A 444 7.23 6.57 -5.79
CA ALA A 444 8.34 7.52 -5.74
C ALA A 444 9.59 7.00 -6.48
N ALA A 445 9.78 5.69 -6.55
CA ALA A 445 10.92 5.06 -7.23
C ALA A 445 10.58 4.62 -8.67
N LYS A 446 9.41 4.01 -8.87
CA LYS A 446 8.99 3.37 -10.13
C LYS A 446 7.51 3.63 -10.39
N PRO A 447 7.07 3.87 -11.64
CA PRO A 447 5.64 4.00 -11.96
C PRO A 447 4.85 2.78 -11.50
N LEU A 448 3.77 3.03 -10.78
CA LEU A 448 2.81 2.03 -10.31
C LEU A 448 1.45 2.31 -10.93
N VAL A 449 1.01 1.45 -11.84
CA VAL A 449 -0.29 1.57 -12.51
C VAL A 449 -1.24 0.53 -11.96
N VAL A 450 -2.42 0.96 -11.53
CA VAL A 450 -3.42 0.08 -10.90
C VAL A 450 -4.75 0.21 -11.60
N VAL A 451 -5.35 -0.91 -11.96
CA VAL A 451 -6.77 -1.03 -12.28
C VAL A 451 -7.46 -1.79 -11.15
N GLN A 452 -8.55 -1.23 -10.66
CA GLN A 452 -9.35 -1.84 -9.61
C GLN A 452 -10.64 -2.42 -10.18
N GLY A 453 -10.87 -3.72 -9.98
CA GLY A 453 -12.15 -4.38 -10.19
C GLY A 453 -13.16 -4.08 -9.06
N ALA A 454 -14.40 -4.58 -9.19
CA ALA A 454 -15.45 -4.50 -8.17
C ALA A 454 -15.68 -3.07 -7.59
N ARG A 455 -15.74 -2.08 -8.45
CA ARG A 455 -15.78 -0.63 -8.10
C ARG A 455 -17.05 -0.18 -7.41
N HIS A 456 -18.16 -0.87 -7.64
CA HIS A 456 -19.47 -0.49 -7.13
C HIS A 456 -19.81 -1.33 -5.90
N ALA A 457 -20.29 -0.69 -4.84
CA ALA A 457 -20.56 -1.28 -3.54
C ALA A 457 -21.58 -2.43 -3.52
N ALA A 458 -22.33 -2.60 -4.60
CA ALA A 458 -23.23 -3.74 -4.82
C ALA A 458 -22.49 -4.86 -5.55
N ALA A 459 -21.46 -5.47 -4.92
CA ALA A 459 -20.98 -6.75 -5.42
C ALA A 459 -22.15 -7.75 -5.43
N PRO A 460 -22.36 -8.52 -6.51
CA PRO A 460 -23.42 -9.51 -6.56
C PRO A 460 -23.33 -10.44 -5.36
N GLN A 461 -24.49 -10.79 -4.77
CA GLN A 461 -24.53 -11.72 -3.64
C GLN A 461 -23.77 -13.01 -3.98
N GLY A 462 -22.81 -13.39 -3.14
CA GLY A 462 -22.01 -14.59 -3.33
C GLY A 462 -20.55 -14.39 -3.72
N HIS A 463 -20.12 -13.17 -4.06
CA HIS A 463 -18.70 -12.90 -4.33
C HIS A 463 -17.94 -12.66 -3.01
N ALA A 464 -16.82 -13.37 -2.85
CA ALA A 464 -15.96 -13.29 -1.65
C ALA A 464 -15.11 -12.00 -1.57
N VAL A 465 -15.36 -11.03 -2.45
CA VAL A 465 -14.62 -9.77 -2.48
C VAL A 465 -15.07 -8.89 -1.32
N ARG A 466 -14.20 -8.64 -0.35
CA ARG A 466 -14.39 -7.59 0.64
C ARG A 466 -14.28 -6.23 -0.05
N ALA A 467 -15.42 -5.70 -0.49
CA ALA A 467 -15.49 -4.31 -0.93
C ALA A 467 -15.06 -3.41 0.25
N THR A 468 -14.20 -2.45 0.00
CA THR A 468 -13.90 -1.40 0.99
C THR A 468 -15.18 -0.66 1.32
N ARG A 469 -15.38 -0.30 2.58
CA ARG A 469 -16.54 0.52 3.00
C ARG A 469 -16.45 1.96 2.49
N LEU A 470 -15.25 2.37 2.04
CA LEU A 470 -15.02 3.71 1.51
C LEU A 470 -15.64 3.87 0.12
N PRO A 471 -16.25 5.03 -0.16
CA PRO A 471 -16.69 5.38 -1.50
C PRO A 471 -15.54 5.26 -2.51
N HIS A 472 -15.85 4.78 -3.71
CA HIS A 472 -14.87 4.61 -4.78
C HIS A 472 -14.08 5.90 -5.10
N ALA A 473 -14.73 7.06 -5.03
CA ALA A 473 -14.08 8.35 -5.23
C ALA A 473 -12.99 8.61 -4.19
N THR A 474 -13.26 8.29 -2.92
CA THR A 474 -12.30 8.43 -1.82
C THR A 474 -11.09 7.51 -2.04
N VAL A 475 -11.32 6.22 -2.32
CA VAL A 475 -10.23 5.28 -2.61
C VAL A 475 -9.39 5.77 -3.79
N SER A 476 -10.02 6.28 -4.83
CA SER A 476 -9.32 6.84 -6.01
C SER A 476 -8.45 8.04 -5.66
N ALA A 477 -8.95 8.94 -4.81
CA ALA A 477 -8.19 10.11 -4.36
C ALA A 477 -6.98 9.70 -3.52
N LEU A 478 -7.16 8.73 -2.61
CA LEU A 478 -6.08 8.21 -1.78
C LEU A 478 -4.99 7.52 -2.61
N LEU A 479 -5.36 6.72 -3.61
CA LEU A 479 -4.40 6.11 -4.52
C LEU A 479 -3.61 7.15 -5.30
N ARG A 480 -4.27 8.20 -5.83
CA ARG A 480 -3.58 9.29 -6.51
C ARG A 480 -2.65 10.08 -5.59
N GLN A 481 -3.06 10.34 -4.35
CA GLN A 481 -2.18 10.98 -3.35
C GLN A 481 -0.94 10.13 -3.07
N ALA A 482 -1.06 8.81 -3.11
CA ALA A 482 0.07 7.88 -3.01
C ALA A 482 0.92 7.80 -4.30
N GLY A 483 0.57 8.52 -5.36
CA GLY A 483 1.28 8.49 -6.65
C GLY A 483 0.95 7.32 -7.54
N VAL A 484 -0.11 6.58 -7.20
CA VAL A 484 -0.59 5.49 -8.04
C VAL A 484 -1.29 6.06 -9.26
N ILE A 485 -0.86 5.63 -10.43
CA ILE A 485 -1.55 5.89 -11.70
C ILE A 485 -2.75 4.97 -11.74
N ARG A 486 -3.91 5.51 -11.38
CA ARG A 486 -5.14 4.75 -11.35
C ARG A 486 -5.87 4.87 -12.68
N VAL A 487 -6.08 3.73 -13.33
CA VAL A 487 -6.79 3.61 -14.61
C VAL A 487 -8.07 2.81 -14.47
N ASP A 488 -8.97 2.94 -15.45
CA ASP A 488 -10.30 2.38 -15.37
C ASP A 488 -10.47 1.03 -16.08
N THR A 489 -9.62 0.73 -17.02
CA THR A 489 -9.70 -0.49 -17.82
C THR A 489 -8.35 -1.21 -17.91
N ILE A 490 -8.39 -2.51 -18.18
CA ILE A 490 -7.16 -3.31 -18.43
C ILE A 490 -6.44 -2.84 -19.71
N THR A 491 -7.16 -2.21 -20.64
CA THR A 491 -6.55 -1.61 -21.83
C THR A 491 -5.71 -0.40 -21.45
N GLU A 492 -6.24 0.51 -20.66
CA GLU A 492 -5.51 1.68 -20.14
C GLU A 492 -4.31 1.25 -19.26
N LEU A 493 -4.46 0.15 -18.49
CA LEU A 493 -3.36 -0.40 -17.71
C LEU A 493 -2.17 -0.79 -18.58
N VAL A 494 -2.45 -1.48 -19.68
CA VAL A 494 -1.42 -1.88 -20.65
C VAL A 494 -0.86 -0.66 -21.37
N ASP A 495 -1.72 0.26 -21.85
CA ASP A 495 -1.31 1.45 -22.60
C ASP A 495 -0.38 2.37 -21.79
N ALA A 496 -0.74 2.65 -20.53
CA ALA A 496 0.13 3.41 -19.64
C ALA A 496 1.43 2.66 -19.32
N GLY A 497 1.35 1.36 -19.07
CA GLY A 497 2.51 0.52 -18.80
C GLY A 497 3.51 0.51 -19.95
N LEU A 498 3.04 0.46 -21.18
CA LEU A 498 3.87 0.49 -22.39
C LEU A 498 4.61 1.82 -22.54
N LEU A 499 3.93 2.94 -22.34
CA LEU A 499 4.55 4.25 -22.39
C LEU A 499 5.64 4.38 -21.33
N LEU A 500 5.27 4.09 -20.09
CA LEU A 500 6.14 4.29 -18.92
C LEU A 500 7.35 3.36 -18.89
N ALA A 501 7.23 2.17 -19.49
CA ALA A 501 8.37 1.24 -19.59
C ALA A 501 9.36 1.60 -20.71
N ARG A 502 8.99 2.49 -21.61
CA ARG A 502 9.73 2.72 -22.86
C ARG A 502 10.21 4.15 -23.06
N GLN A 503 9.49 5.09 -22.53
CA GLN A 503 9.70 6.50 -22.77
C GLN A 503 10.04 7.25 -21.47
N PRO A 504 10.79 8.35 -21.55
CA PRO A 504 11.03 9.20 -20.40
C PRO A 504 9.72 9.85 -19.94
N LEU A 505 9.68 10.27 -18.68
CA LEU A 505 8.57 11.06 -18.18
C LEU A 505 8.55 12.45 -18.82
N PRO A 506 7.37 12.95 -19.23
CA PRO A 506 7.26 14.30 -19.80
C PRO A 506 7.57 15.37 -18.75
N ALA A 507 8.24 16.45 -19.18
CA ALA A 507 8.55 17.57 -18.30
C ALA A 507 7.32 18.42 -17.95
N GLY A 508 6.28 18.38 -18.78
CA GLY A 508 5.05 19.15 -18.59
C GLY A 508 3.93 18.72 -19.54
N PRO A 509 2.82 19.44 -19.58
CA PRO A 509 1.62 19.09 -20.34
C PRO A 509 1.61 19.54 -21.79
N ARG A 510 2.66 20.19 -22.31
CA ARG A 510 2.69 20.77 -23.65
C ARG A 510 3.02 19.68 -24.67
N VAL A 511 2.15 19.48 -25.67
CA VAL A 511 2.26 18.37 -26.64
C VAL A 511 2.38 18.93 -28.06
N ALA A 512 3.42 18.51 -28.78
CA ALA A 512 3.50 18.72 -30.21
C ALA A 512 2.82 17.54 -30.94
N ILE A 513 2.02 17.86 -31.96
CA ILE A 513 1.33 16.87 -32.81
C ILE A 513 1.85 17.07 -34.23
N LEU A 514 2.32 15.99 -34.84
CA LEU A 514 2.76 15.98 -36.24
C LEU A 514 2.34 14.69 -36.93
N GLY A 515 1.97 14.78 -38.20
CA GLY A 515 1.50 13.63 -38.94
C GLY A 515 1.19 13.90 -40.39
N ASN A 516 0.69 12.90 -41.09
CA ASN A 516 0.35 12.98 -42.51
C ASN A 516 -1.18 13.01 -42.78
N SER A 517 -1.98 13.46 -41.79
CA SER A 517 -3.40 13.62 -41.90
C SER A 517 -3.85 14.74 -40.98
N GLU A 518 -4.40 15.81 -41.59
CA GLU A 518 -4.96 16.96 -40.87
C GLU A 518 -6.07 16.51 -39.90
N SER A 519 -7.01 15.68 -40.39
CA SER A 519 -8.15 15.20 -39.59
C SER A 519 -7.71 14.40 -38.35
N LEU A 520 -6.68 13.53 -38.48
CA LEU A 520 -6.16 12.76 -37.37
C LEU A 520 -5.37 13.67 -36.40
N GLY A 521 -4.71 14.68 -36.93
CA GLY A 521 -4.06 15.71 -36.14
C GLY A 521 -5.05 16.50 -35.26
N LEU A 522 -6.18 16.94 -35.84
CA LEU A 522 -7.25 17.65 -35.12
C LEU A 522 -7.93 16.75 -34.09
N LEU A 523 -8.21 15.49 -34.42
CA LEU A 523 -8.75 14.52 -33.45
C LEU A 523 -7.82 14.31 -32.27
N THR A 524 -6.51 14.25 -32.54
CA THR A 524 -5.48 14.14 -31.50
C THR A 524 -5.40 15.40 -30.64
N PHE A 525 -5.58 16.57 -31.25
CA PHE A 525 -5.63 17.86 -30.56
C PHE A 525 -6.80 17.91 -29.58
N ASP A 526 -8.02 17.54 -30.03
CA ASP A 526 -9.20 17.50 -29.19
C ASP A 526 -9.04 16.48 -28.03
N ALA A 527 -8.47 15.32 -28.29
CA ALA A 527 -8.15 14.34 -27.26
C ALA A 527 -7.19 14.89 -26.21
N CYS A 528 -6.18 15.66 -26.62
CA CYS A 528 -5.26 16.33 -25.68
C CYS A 528 -5.99 17.30 -24.76
N LEU A 529 -6.87 18.12 -25.31
CA LEU A 529 -7.67 19.07 -24.51
C LEU A 529 -8.59 18.33 -23.52
N ALA A 530 -9.21 17.25 -23.94
CA ALA A 530 -10.06 16.43 -23.08
C ALA A 530 -9.30 15.81 -21.89
N GLU A 531 -8.02 15.48 -22.05
CA GLU A 531 -7.17 14.94 -20.98
C GLU A 531 -6.41 16.04 -20.19
N GLY A 532 -6.71 17.33 -20.43
CA GLY A 532 -6.10 18.47 -19.75
C GLY A 532 -4.67 18.77 -20.19
N LEU A 533 -4.25 18.24 -21.31
CA LEU A 533 -2.96 18.58 -21.93
C LEU A 533 -3.05 19.91 -22.71
N ARG A 534 -1.90 20.45 -23.09
CA ARG A 534 -1.77 21.73 -23.81
C ARG A 534 -1.16 21.46 -25.19
N PRO A 535 -1.95 21.06 -26.19
CA PRO A 535 -1.42 20.77 -27.50
C PRO A 535 -1.04 22.07 -28.25
N LEU A 536 0.06 21.99 -28.99
CA LEU A 536 0.40 22.97 -30.04
C LEU A 536 -0.44 22.69 -31.28
N PRO A 537 -0.64 23.67 -32.17
CA PRO A 537 -1.31 23.43 -33.44
C PRO A 537 -0.70 22.25 -34.18
N PRO A 538 -1.52 21.30 -34.70
CA PRO A 538 -1.00 20.14 -35.40
C PRO A 538 -0.22 20.53 -36.66
N LEU A 539 0.92 19.88 -36.88
CA LEU A 539 1.70 20.00 -38.11
C LEU A 539 1.30 18.89 -39.08
N ASP A 540 0.60 19.26 -40.14
CA ASP A 540 0.28 18.35 -41.25
C ASP A 540 1.44 18.30 -42.25
N LEU A 541 2.00 17.12 -42.43
CA LEU A 541 3.06 16.83 -43.40
C LEU A 541 2.49 16.39 -44.78
N THR A 542 1.16 16.28 -44.84
CA THR A 542 0.38 15.75 -45.98
C THR A 542 0.54 14.24 -46.20
N THR A 543 -0.38 13.62 -46.93
CA THR A 543 -0.36 12.19 -47.29
C THR A 543 0.82 11.75 -48.15
N ALA A 544 1.52 12.71 -48.77
CA ALA A 544 2.69 12.46 -49.59
C ALA A 544 4.01 12.47 -48.78
N ALA A 545 3.96 12.66 -47.47
CA ALA A 545 5.14 12.75 -46.62
C ALA A 545 6.00 11.47 -46.64
N SER A 546 7.28 11.65 -46.87
CA SER A 546 8.25 10.56 -46.81
C SER A 546 8.76 10.30 -45.38
N ALA A 547 9.42 9.17 -45.15
CA ALA A 547 10.09 8.88 -43.90
C ALA A 547 11.10 9.96 -43.48
N GLU A 548 11.76 10.60 -44.45
CA GLU A 548 12.69 11.71 -44.19
C GLU A 548 11.97 12.99 -43.74
N ASP A 549 10.77 13.27 -44.23
CA ASP A 549 9.96 14.39 -43.78
C ASP A 549 9.51 14.20 -42.33
N PHE A 550 9.11 12.99 -41.96
CA PHE A 550 8.82 12.62 -40.57
C PHE A 550 10.07 12.77 -39.69
N HIS A 551 11.21 12.28 -40.14
CA HIS A 551 12.47 12.42 -39.40
C HIS A 551 12.78 13.89 -39.09
N ARG A 552 12.72 14.76 -40.09
CA ARG A 552 13.01 16.19 -40.00
C ARG A 552 12.01 16.91 -39.09
N ALA A 553 10.72 16.63 -39.25
CA ALA A 553 9.66 17.21 -38.46
C ALA A 553 9.76 16.81 -36.98
N LEU A 554 10.01 15.50 -36.71
CA LEU A 554 10.17 14.99 -35.37
C LEU A 554 11.43 15.56 -34.69
N THR A 555 12.55 15.61 -35.38
CA THR A 555 13.80 16.21 -34.86
C THR A 555 13.58 17.67 -34.48
N LYS A 556 12.86 18.45 -35.32
CA LYS A 556 12.52 19.85 -35.02
C LYS A 556 11.61 19.97 -33.81
N ALA A 557 10.57 19.13 -33.68
CA ALA A 557 9.67 19.12 -32.55
C ALA A 557 10.37 18.72 -31.23
N LEU A 558 11.29 17.77 -31.29
CA LEU A 558 12.06 17.36 -30.12
C LEU A 558 13.04 18.44 -29.64
N ALA A 559 13.52 19.29 -30.54
CA ALA A 559 14.37 20.44 -30.21
C ALA A 559 13.57 21.67 -29.73
N ASP A 560 12.26 21.71 -29.89
CA ASP A 560 11.41 22.85 -29.56
C ASP A 560 11.06 22.90 -28.08
N ASP A 561 11.57 23.91 -27.36
CA ASP A 561 11.33 24.09 -25.92
C ASP A 561 9.85 24.38 -25.55
N ARG A 562 9.00 24.62 -26.55
CA ARG A 562 7.57 24.87 -26.35
C ARG A 562 6.77 23.57 -26.14
N CYS A 563 7.34 22.40 -26.34
CA CYS A 563 6.69 21.12 -26.09
C CYS A 563 7.48 20.23 -25.13
N ASP A 564 6.74 19.39 -24.41
CA ASP A 564 7.27 18.45 -23.42
C ASP A 564 7.14 16.99 -23.88
N ALA A 565 6.32 16.75 -24.92
CA ALA A 565 6.09 15.44 -25.53
C ALA A 565 5.70 15.60 -27.00
N VAL A 566 5.89 14.55 -27.80
CA VAL A 566 5.51 14.53 -29.22
C VAL A 566 4.60 13.35 -29.53
N VAL A 567 3.46 13.60 -30.17
CA VAL A 567 2.57 12.60 -30.72
C VAL A 567 2.67 12.62 -32.25
N VAL A 568 3.11 11.51 -32.82
CA VAL A 568 3.22 11.33 -34.26
C VAL A 568 1.98 10.58 -34.73
N THR A 569 1.21 11.17 -35.65
CA THR A 569 0.04 10.52 -36.25
C THR A 569 0.38 10.08 -37.66
N ALA A 570 0.28 8.77 -37.94
CA ALA A 570 0.61 8.18 -39.22
C ALA A 570 -0.58 7.37 -39.76
N ILE A 571 -0.98 7.65 -41.01
CA ILE A 571 -1.88 6.81 -41.78
C ILE A 571 -1.07 6.15 -42.90
N PRO A 572 -1.33 4.86 -43.21
CA PRO A 572 -0.68 4.21 -44.36
C PRO A 572 -1.08 4.88 -45.66
N ALA A 573 -0.12 5.06 -46.56
CA ALA A 573 -0.42 5.52 -47.91
C ALA A 573 -1.01 4.38 -48.76
N VAL A 574 -1.84 4.71 -49.73
CA VAL A 574 -2.45 3.73 -50.63
C VAL A 574 -1.35 3.03 -51.46
N GLY A 575 -1.24 1.73 -51.28
CA GLY A 575 -0.22 0.94 -51.97
C GLY A 575 1.13 0.79 -51.19
N GLU A 576 1.14 1.18 -49.89
CA GLU A 576 2.31 1.03 -49.03
C GLU A 576 2.73 -0.45 -48.90
N THR A 577 4.05 -0.63 -48.85
CA THR A 577 4.69 -1.93 -48.60
C THR A 577 5.29 -1.97 -47.21
N SER A 578 5.54 -3.16 -46.67
CA SER A 578 6.28 -3.36 -45.42
C SER A 578 7.65 -2.66 -45.36
N ALA A 579 8.23 -2.36 -46.52
CA ALA A 579 9.48 -1.64 -46.64
C ALA A 579 9.34 -0.15 -46.27
N GLN A 580 8.19 0.48 -46.56
CA GLN A 580 7.92 1.88 -46.20
C GLN A 580 7.68 2.01 -44.71
N ASP A 581 6.97 1.06 -44.10
CA ASP A 581 6.82 0.98 -42.66
C ASP A 581 8.16 0.82 -41.93
N ALA A 582 9.05 0.00 -42.46
CA ALA A 582 10.41 -0.19 -41.93
C ALA A 582 11.24 1.11 -42.05
N ALA A 583 11.13 1.83 -43.15
CA ALA A 583 11.80 3.13 -43.35
C ALA A 583 11.28 4.19 -42.38
N LEU A 584 9.96 4.30 -42.21
CA LEU A 584 9.35 5.24 -41.25
C LEU A 584 9.77 4.87 -39.82
N ALA A 585 9.72 3.60 -39.44
CA ALA A 585 10.13 3.15 -38.12
C ALA A 585 11.60 3.49 -37.82
N LYS A 586 12.48 3.32 -38.81
CA LYS A 586 13.88 3.69 -38.69
C LYS A 586 14.07 5.21 -38.52
N ALA A 587 13.35 6.00 -39.31
CA ALA A 587 13.39 7.46 -39.26
C ALA A 587 12.94 7.99 -37.89
N LEU A 588 11.80 7.51 -37.39
CA LEU A 588 11.28 7.91 -36.09
C LEU A 588 12.21 7.56 -34.93
N ARG A 589 12.83 6.37 -34.98
CA ARG A 589 13.80 5.96 -33.94
C ARG A 589 15.08 6.80 -34.01
N SER A 590 15.61 7.04 -35.19
CA SER A 590 16.80 7.86 -35.37
C SER A 590 16.57 9.29 -34.84
N ALA A 591 15.42 9.91 -35.16
CA ALA A 591 15.05 11.21 -34.64
C ALA A 591 14.88 11.20 -33.11
N SER A 592 14.20 10.20 -32.55
CA SER A 592 13.99 10.08 -31.11
C SER A 592 15.30 9.89 -30.32
N ALA A 593 16.27 9.21 -30.92
CA ALA A 593 17.58 8.99 -30.29
C ALA A 593 18.41 10.29 -30.16
N SER A 594 18.16 11.29 -31.00
CA SER A 594 18.89 12.57 -30.98
C SER A 594 18.48 13.48 -29.81
N ALA A 595 17.28 13.27 -29.23
CA ALA A 595 16.77 14.06 -28.09
C ALA A 595 16.03 13.17 -27.07
N PRO A 596 16.76 12.40 -26.28
CA PRO A 596 16.18 11.34 -25.45
C PRO A 596 15.35 11.83 -24.25
N ALA A 597 15.29 13.13 -24.00
CA ALA A 597 14.62 13.69 -22.83
C ALA A 597 13.09 13.82 -22.95
N LYS A 598 12.57 13.77 -24.20
CA LYS A 598 11.11 13.95 -24.45
C LYS A 598 10.49 12.62 -24.90
N PRO A 599 9.32 12.25 -24.39
CA PRO A 599 8.60 11.07 -24.86
C PRO A 599 8.02 11.28 -26.26
N VAL A 600 8.08 10.21 -27.05
CA VAL A 600 7.49 10.12 -28.41
C VAL A 600 6.49 8.98 -28.42
N LEU A 601 5.28 9.25 -28.89
CA LEU A 601 4.21 8.26 -29.09
C LEU A 601 3.80 8.28 -30.56
N VAL A 602 3.44 7.11 -31.09
CA VAL A 602 2.91 6.97 -32.47
C VAL A 602 1.46 6.55 -32.39
N VAL A 603 0.60 7.24 -33.14
CA VAL A 603 -0.78 6.82 -33.45
C VAL A 603 -0.80 6.32 -34.88
N HIS A 604 -1.13 5.04 -35.08
CA HIS A 604 -1.19 4.42 -36.38
C HIS A 604 -2.49 3.66 -36.57
N VAL A 605 -3.30 4.05 -37.54
CA VAL A 605 -4.68 3.53 -37.71
C VAL A 605 -4.66 2.05 -38.15
N GLU A 606 -3.68 1.63 -38.95
CA GLU A 606 -3.43 0.22 -39.29
C GLU A 606 -2.10 -0.21 -38.70
N LEU A 607 -2.13 -0.93 -37.63
CA LEU A 607 -0.94 -1.24 -36.83
C LEU A 607 -0.04 -2.34 -37.41
N GLY A 608 -0.43 -3.01 -38.46
CA GLY A 608 0.24 -4.22 -38.93
C GLY A 608 1.74 -4.04 -39.16
N GLY A 609 2.10 -3.34 -40.21
CA GLY A 609 3.48 -3.27 -40.69
C GLY A 609 4.38 -2.35 -39.88
N LEU A 610 3.96 -1.09 -39.60
CA LEU A 610 4.76 -0.11 -38.86
C LEU A 610 5.08 -0.59 -37.45
N ALA A 611 4.13 -1.20 -36.85
CA ALA A 611 4.23 -1.78 -35.55
C ALA A 611 5.23 -2.91 -35.47
N GLU A 612 5.21 -3.81 -36.44
CA GLU A 612 6.22 -4.86 -36.57
C GLU A 612 7.61 -4.27 -36.80
N ALA A 613 7.72 -3.30 -37.67
CA ALA A 613 8.97 -2.63 -37.97
C ALA A 613 9.56 -1.88 -36.77
N LEU A 614 8.74 -1.20 -35.97
CA LEU A 614 9.18 -0.55 -34.73
C LEU A 614 9.68 -1.57 -33.70
N SER A 615 9.16 -2.80 -33.71
CA SER A 615 9.59 -3.87 -32.80
C SER A 615 10.74 -4.71 -33.33
N ALA A 616 10.77 -5.02 -34.64
CA ALA A 616 11.79 -5.86 -35.25
C ALA A 616 13.20 -5.26 -35.15
N ALA A 617 13.30 -3.96 -35.24
CA ALA A 617 14.58 -3.28 -35.15
C ALA A 617 15.16 -3.15 -33.71
N ALA A 618 14.39 -3.53 -32.70
CA ALA A 618 14.93 -3.74 -31.37
C ALA A 618 15.68 -5.08 -31.23
N SER A 619 15.36 -6.04 -32.09
CA SER A 619 15.98 -7.38 -32.10
C SER A 619 17.32 -7.43 -32.82
N THR A 620 17.71 -6.38 -33.55
CA THR A 620 18.95 -6.29 -34.31
C THR A 620 20.12 -5.59 -33.60
N ALA A 621 20.02 -5.32 -32.31
CA ALA A 621 21.20 -4.96 -31.51
C ALA A 621 22.17 -6.15 -31.50
N PRO A 622 23.48 -5.97 -31.81
CA PRO A 622 24.42 -7.06 -31.90
C PRO A 622 24.53 -7.78 -30.56
N GLN A 623 24.20 -9.05 -30.54
CA GLN A 623 24.64 -9.95 -29.49
C GLN A 623 26.18 -9.92 -29.50
N ALA A 624 26.77 -9.30 -28.49
CA ALA A 624 28.19 -9.38 -28.26
C ALA A 624 28.55 -10.86 -28.12
N ALA A 625 29.31 -11.36 -29.07
CA ALA A 625 29.79 -12.72 -29.10
C ALA A 625 30.63 -12.99 -27.85
N SER A 626 30.10 -13.78 -26.95
CA SER A 626 30.85 -14.36 -25.84
C SER A 626 31.71 -15.49 -26.39
N THR A 627 32.97 -15.20 -26.63
CA THR A 627 34.00 -16.22 -26.88
C THR A 627 34.81 -16.47 -25.62
N ALA A 628 34.81 -17.73 -25.20
CA ALA A 628 35.81 -18.54 -24.52
C ALA A 628 35.83 -18.60 -22.99
N PRO A 629 36.12 -19.79 -22.46
CA PRO A 629 36.00 -20.13 -21.07
C PRO A 629 37.28 -19.81 -20.29
N GLY A 630 37.16 -19.06 -19.24
CA GLY A 630 38.23 -18.83 -18.27
C GLY A 630 37.80 -19.31 -16.89
N THR A 631 38.50 -20.36 -16.43
CA THR A 631 38.46 -20.84 -15.05
C THR A 631 38.92 -19.75 -14.09
N GLY A 632 38.11 -19.38 -13.11
CA GLY A 632 38.53 -18.46 -12.08
C GLY A 632 37.48 -18.24 -11.01
N GLN A 633 37.83 -18.59 -9.80
CA GLN A 633 37.15 -18.44 -8.51
C GLN A 633 36.22 -17.24 -8.38
N ALA A 634 35.02 -17.50 -7.84
CA ALA A 634 34.02 -16.49 -7.48
C ALA A 634 34.52 -15.56 -6.35
N PRO A 635 34.45 -14.25 -6.51
CA PRO A 635 34.64 -13.31 -5.39
C PRO A 635 33.35 -13.13 -4.59
N ARG A 636 33.49 -13.04 -3.27
CA ARG A 636 32.44 -12.71 -2.31
C ARG A 636 31.80 -11.35 -2.63
N PRO A 637 30.49 -11.16 -2.41
CA PRO A 637 29.84 -9.87 -2.66
C PRO A 637 30.26 -8.85 -1.60
N ALA A 638 30.88 -7.77 -2.06
CA ALA A 638 31.13 -6.59 -1.26
C ALA A 638 29.83 -5.78 -1.11
N GLU A 639 29.53 -5.39 0.11
CA GLU A 639 28.45 -4.47 0.45
C GLU A 639 28.66 -3.11 -0.25
N ARG A 640 27.76 -2.71 -1.12
CA ARG A 640 27.69 -1.36 -1.66
C ARG A 640 26.82 -0.49 -0.76
N PRO A 641 27.21 0.76 -0.45
CA PRO A 641 26.41 1.66 0.36
C PRO A 641 25.16 2.10 -0.39
N ALA A 642 24.03 2.08 0.33
CA ALA A 642 22.73 2.57 -0.14
C ALA A 642 22.76 4.11 -0.17
N SER A 643 23.07 4.70 -1.31
CA SER A 643 22.63 6.04 -1.72
C SER A 643 23.28 6.44 -3.06
N ALA A 644 22.63 6.04 -4.12
CA ALA A 644 22.69 6.76 -5.42
C ALA A 644 21.49 6.26 -6.23
N VAL A 645 20.51 7.11 -6.39
CA VAL A 645 19.45 6.93 -7.38
C VAL A 645 20.13 6.96 -8.75
N SER A 646 20.45 5.78 -9.27
CA SER A 646 20.90 5.64 -10.64
C SER A 646 19.71 5.93 -11.55
N GLY A 647 19.82 6.96 -12.35
CA GLY A 647 18.94 7.20 -13.50
C GLY A 647 18.92 5.97 -14.42
N PRO A 648 17.97 5.87 -15.35
CA PRO A 648 17.79 4.71 -16.21
C PRO A 648 19.08 4.40 -16.96
N SER A 649 19.49 3.15 -16.93
CA SER A 649 20.68 2.62 -17.62
C SER A 649 20.67 3.03 -19.10
N GLU A 650 21.71 3.70 -19.56
CA GLU A 650 21.83 4.31 -20.89
C GLU A 650 21.96 3.33 -22.08
N ALA A 651 21.75 2.03 -21.88
CA ALA A 651 22.19 1.00 -22.86
C ALA A 651 21.11 0.26 -23.65
N SER A 652 19.81 0.59 -23.49
CA SER A 652 18.77 -0.09 -24.30
C SER A 652 18.14 0.84 -25.31
N PRO A 653 17.99 0.44 -26.59
CA PRO A 653 17.33 1.26 -27.58
C PRO A 653 15.88 1.55 -27.14
N ARG A 654 15.55 2.81 -27.00
CA ARG A 654 14.21 3.25 -26.58
C ARG A 654 13.22 2.91 -27.67
N LEU A 655 12.27 2.05 -27.35
CA LEU A 655 11.20 1.67 -28.25
C LEU A 655 10.08 2.73 -28.17
N ILE A 656 9.62 3.14 -29.34
CA ILE A 656 8.49 4.08 -29.45
C ILE A 656 7.20 3.29 -29.37
N PRO A 657 6.30 3.56 -28.40
CA PRO A 657 5.00 2.90 -28.32
C PRO A 657 4.10 3.39 -29.45
N ALA A 658 3.42 2.48 -30.14
CA ALA A 658 2.41 2.80 -31.15
C ALA A 658 1.03 2.35 -30.68
N TYR A 659 0.04 3.20 -30.91
CA TYR A 659 -1.33 3.02 -30.48
C TYR A 659 -2.30 3.03 -31.66
N PRO A 660 -3.40 2.25 -31.62
CA PRO A 660 -4.37 2.18 -32.71
C PRO A 660 -5.29 3.40 -32.79
N ALA A 661 -5.33 4.23 -31.77
CA ALA A 661 -6.21 5.37 -31.68
C ALA A 661 -5.59 6.52 -30.90
N ALA A 662 -5.91 7.75 -31.26
CA ALA A 662 -5.39 8.96 -30.65
C ALA A 662 -5.74 9.05 -29.17
N GLU A 663 -6.96 8.72 -28.81
CA GLU A 663 -7.47 8.80 -27.43
C GLU A 663 -6.69 7.89 -26.49
N ARG A 664 -6.28 6.71 -26.97
CA ARG A 664 -5.47 5.77 -26.18
C ARG A 664 -4.05 6.30 -25.91
N ALA A 665 -3.39 6.80 -26.96
CA ALA A 665 -2.07 7.40 -26.84
C ALA A 665 -2.07 8.62 -25.92
N VAL A 666 -3.02 9.51 -26.14
CA VAL A 666 -3.15 10.77 -25.39
C VAL A 666 -3.53 10.52 -23.93
N ARG A 667 -4.41 9.57 -23.65
CA ARG A 667 -4.74 9.18 -22.28
C ARG A 667 -3.54 8.62 -21.54
N ALA A 668 -2.78 7.73 -22.17
CA ALA A 668 -1.54 7.20 -21.59
C ALA A 668 -0.54 8.34 -21.29
N LEU A 669 -0.42 9.31 -22.20
CA LEU A 669 0.43 10.49 -22.02
C LEU A 669 -0.08 11.38 -20.88
N GLY A 670 -1.40 11.61 -20.79
CA GLY A 670 -2.02 12.38 -19.71
C GLY A 670 -1.71 11.80 -18.34
N GLU A 671 -1.80 10.49 -18.19
CA GLU A 671 -1.44 9.81 -16.94
C GLU A 671 0.07 9.90 -16.64
N ALA A 672 0.93 9.83 -17.65
CA ALA A 672 2.38 10.02 -17.48
C ALA A 672 2.71 11.46 -17.05
N VAL A 673 2.01 12.49 -17.58
CA VAL A 673 2.16 13.90 -17.17
C VAL A 673 1.74 14.10 -15.71
N LYS A 674 0.57 13.56 -15.31
CA LYS A 674 0.08 13.64 -13.93
C LYS A 674 1.06 12.95 -12.95
N TYR A 675 1.59 11.80 -13.32
CA TYR A 675 2.58 11.09 -12.53
C TYR A 675 3.91 11.85 -12.43
N ALA A 676 4.39 12.41 -13.53
CA ALA A 676 5.61 13.23 -13.54
C ALA A 676 5.46 14.49 -12.67
N GLN A 677 4.27 15.11 -12.67
CA GLN A 677 3.96 16.22 -11.79
C GLN A 677 3.96 15.78 -10.33
N TRP A 678 3.27 14.69 -10.00
CA TRP A 678 3.25 14.13 -8.65
C TRP A 678 4.65 13.81 -8.13
N ARG A 679 5.54 13.24 -8.95
CA ARG A 679 6.94 12.97 -8.57
C ARG A 679 7.70 14.23 -8.18
N ARG A 680 7.45 15.35 -8.85
CA ARG A 680 8.05 16.65 -8.50
C ARG A 680 7.49 17.20 -7.19
N GLU A 681 6.19 17.07 -6.97
CA GLU A 681 5.52 17.50 -5.74
C GLU A 681 5.99 16.68 -4.52
N VAL A 682 6.17 15.38 -4.67
CA VAL A 682 6.67 14.50 -3.58
C VAL A 682 8.12 14.77 -3.21
N ALA A 683 8.92 15.31 -4.14
CA ALA A 683 10.30 15.71 -3.83
C ALA A 683 10.35 16.89 -2.84
N ASP A 684 9.25 17.68 -2.76
CA ASP A 684 9.07 18.77 -1.80
C ASP A 684 7.63 18.68 -1.22
N PRO A 685 7.41 17.83 -0.21
CA PRO A 685 6.06 17.50 0.27
C PRO A 685 5.39 18.63 1.06
N GLY A 686 6.06 19.75 1.29
CA GLY A 686 5.59 20.81 2.20
C GLY A 686 5.84 20.45 3.67
N LYS A 687 5.30 21.27 4.56
CA LYS A 687 5.47 21.13 6.00
C LYS A 687 4.11 21.00 6.68
N VAL A 688 4.04 20.24 7.75
CA VAL A 688 2.94 20.32 8.71
C VAL A 688 3.25 21.51 9.62
N PRO A 689 2.44 22.57 9.61
CA PRO A 689 2.73 23.75 10.44
C PRO A 689 2.64 23.41 11.93
N GLU A 690 3.49 24.03 12.71
CA GLU A 690 3.39 24.06 14.17
C GLU A 690 2.63 25.31 14.58
N TYR A 691 1.73 25.19 15.54
CA TYR A 691 0.89 26.25 16.07
C TYR A 691 1.12 26.39 17.58
N GLU A 692 1.57 27.58 18.00
CA GLU A 692 1.85 27.85 19.43
C GLU A 692 0.59 28.04 20.28
N ASP A 693 -0.56 28.26 19.64
CA ASP A 693 -1.85 28.52 20.26
C ASP A 693 -2.69 27.25 20.48
N ILE A 694 -2.18 26.08 20.15
CA ILE A 694 -2.86 24.79 20.39
C ILE A 694 -2.66 24.33 21.84
N ASP A 695 -3.78 24.02 22.51
CA ASP A 695 -3.81 23.42 23.85
C ASP A 695 -4.09 21.90 23.74
N GLU A 696 -3.06 21.15 23.29
CA GLU A 696 -3.14 19.69 23.11
C GLU A 696 -3.46 18.96 24.41
N LYS A 697 -2.84 19.41 25.53
CA LYS A 697 -3.06 18.78 26.84
C LYS A 697 -4.48 18.97 27.36
N GLY A 698 -5.01 20.18 27.26
CA GLY A 698 -6.39 20.45 27.67
C GLY A 698 -7.40 19.73 26.80
N ALA A 699 -7.09 19.52 25.49
CA ALA A 699 -7.92 18.72 24.60
C ALA A 699 -7.93 17.24 25.02
N ALA A 700 -6.77 16.66 25.34
CA ALA A 700 -6.67 15.29 25.83
C ALA A 700 -7.47 15.08 27.12
N GLU A 701 -7.32 15.99 28.10
CA GLU A 701 -8.08 15.94 29.37
C GLU A 701 -9.61 15.99 29.15
N GLN A 702 -10.07 16.84 28.24
CA GLN A 702 -11.48 16.92 27.87
C GLN A 702 -11.99 15.65 27.18
N ILE A 703 -11.21 15.09 26.26
CA ILE A 703 -11.54 13.85 25.54
C ILE A 703 -11.65 12.68 26.52
N ASP A 704 -10.69 12.53 27.43
CA ASP A 704 -10.67 11.49 28.45
C ASP A 704 -11.86 11.60 29.41
N GLU A 705 -12.21 12.80 29.84
CA GLU A 705 -13.40 13.06 30.67
C GLU A 705 -14.67 12.59 29.96
N VAL A 706 -14.84 12.94 28.68
CA VAL A 706 -16.04 12.55 27.93
C VAL A 706 -16.09 11.04 27.74
N LEU A 707 -14.97 10.42 27.35
CA LEU A 707 -14.89 8.98 27.11
C LEU A 707 -15.05 8.13 28.38
N SER A 708 -14.77 8.70 29.57
CA SER A 708 -15.06 8.05 30.83
C SER A 708 -16.55 7.82 31.06
N ARG A 709 -17.42 8.64 30.43
CA ARG A 709 -18.89 8.58 30.51
C ARG A 709 -19.50 7.60 29.50
N GLY A 710 -18.77 7.20 28.47
CA GLY A 710 -19.21 6.25 27.45
C GLY A 710 -18.35 6.30 26.16
N SER A 711 -18.55 5.36 25.27
CA SER A 711 -17.86 5.32 23.96
C SER A 711 -18.83 5.60 22.80
N GLY A 712 -18.31 6.24 21.72
CA GLY A 712 -19.10 6.50 20.51
C GLY A 712 -20.06 7.70 20.63
N LEU A 713 -19.69 8.70 21.43
CA LEU A 713 -20.50 9.87 21.73
C LEU A 713 -20.30 10.99 20.70
N THR A 714 -21.39 11.63 20.30
CA THR A 714 -21.34 12.95 19.64
C THR A 714 -21.35 14.01 20.72
N LEU A 715 -20.36 14.91 20.68
CA LEU A 715 -20.27 16.00 21.65
C LEU A 715 -21.48 16.92 21.57
N ALA A 716 -21.87 17.46 22.72
CA ALA A 716 -22.79 18.58 22.76
C ALA A 716 -22.18 19.79 22.03
N PRO A 717 -22.99 20.67 21.41
CA PRO A 717 -22.43 21.79 20.63
C PRO A 717 -21.45 22.67 21.43
N GLU A 718 -21.68 22.86 22.71
CA GLU A 718 -20.82 23.64 23.60
C GLU A 718 -19.47 22.95 23.82
N ASP A 719 -19.48 21.66 24.11
CA ASP A 719 -18.26 20.88 24.32
C ASP A 719 -17.45 20.78 23.02
N ALA A 720 -18.14 20.67 21.87
CA ALA A 720 -17.48 20.67 20.55
C ALA A 720 -16.81 22.02 20.27
N CYS A 721 -17.45 23.13 20.60
CA CYS A 721 -16.86 24.48 20.48
C CYS A 721 -15.62 24.64 21.37
N VAL A 722 -15.67 24.14 22.61
CA VAL A 722 -14.50 24.19 23.52
C VAL A 722 -13.34 23.38 22.98
N LEU A 723 -13.57 22.15 22.54
CA LEU A 723 -12.53 21.29 21.96
C LEU A 723 -11.91 21.90 20.71
N LEU A 724 -12.74 22.39 19.79
CA LEU A 724 -12.28 23.03 18.57
C LEU A 724 -11.52 24.34 18.86
N GLY A 725 -12.00 25.13 19.84
CA GLY A 725 -11.33 26.35 20.28
C GLY A 725 -9.91 26.12 20.81
N ARG A 726 -9.64 24.98 21.47
CA ARG A 726 -8.27 24.56 21.88
C ARG A 726 -7.31 24.37 20.71
N TYR A 727 -7.85 24.12 19.52
CA TYR A 727 -7.10 24.03 18.26
C TYR A 727 -7.18 25.31 17.43
N GLY A 728 -7.65 26.44 18.02
CA GLY A 728 -7.77 27.72 17.34
C GLY A 728 -8.87 27.75 16.28
N ILE A 729 -9.84 26.84 16.35
CA ILE A 729 -10.99 26.78 15.45
C ILE A 729 -12.18 27.44 16.13
N ASP A 730 -12.50 28.66 15.72
CA ASP A 730 -13.58 29.46 16.30
C ASP A 730 -14.91 29.12 15.63
N VAL A 731 -15.86 28.61 16.41
CA VAL A 731 -17.21 28.28 15.95
C VAL A 731 -18.18 29.38 16.37
N HIS A 732 -18.87 29.98 15.39
CA HIS A 732 -19.88 31.01 15.71
C HIS A 732 -20.96 30.49 16.65
N ARG A 733 -21.09 31.15 17.79
CA ARG A 733 -22.00 30.75 18.83
C ARG A 733 -23.46 30.84 18.35
N ALA A 734 -24.18 29.75 18.50
CA ALA A 734 -25.61 29.68 18.29
C ALA A 734 -26.31 29.55 19.66
N LEU A 735 -27.31 30.39 19.92
CA LEU A 735 -28.03 30.39 21.19
C LEU A 735 -29.40 29.70 21.00
N PRO A 736 -29.77 28.74 21.86
CA PRO A 736 -31.09 28.11 21.82
C PRO A 736 -32.21 29.16 21.97
N ALA A 737 -33.27 28.94 21.22
CA ALA A 737 -34.40 29.86 21.17
C ALA A 737 -35.75 29.09 21.18
N PRO A 738 -36.08 28.38 22.29
CA PRO A 738 -37.30 27.57 22.35
C PRO A 738 -38.57 28.41 22.33
N THR A 739 -38.50 29.71 22.63
CA THR A 739 -39.61 30.63 22.55
C THR A 739 -39.27 31.91 21.76
N PRO A 740 -40.22 32.67 21.23
CA PRO A 740 -39.98 33.97 20.58
C PRO A 740 -39.26 34.97 21.49
N ASP A 741 -39.53 34.96 22.82
CA ASP A 741 -38.93 35.88 23.78
C ASP A 741 -37.45 35.52 24.03
N GLU A 742 -37.13 34.23 24.13
CA GLU A 742 -35.75 33.75 24.23
C GLU A 742 -34.99 34.00 22.92
N ALA A 743 -35.65 33.89 21.77
CA ALA A 743 -35.05 34.25 20.48
C ALA A 743 -34.69 35.76 20.47
N ALA A 744 -35.57 36.62 20.95
CA ALA A 744 -35.32 38.07 21.03
C ALA A 744 -34.20 38.38 22.04
N ALA A 745 -34.14 37.69 23.19
CA ALA A 745 -33.08 37.82 24.17
C ALA A 745 -31.72 37.37 23.60
N ALA A 746 -31.69 36.22 22.92
CA ALA A 746 -30.51 35.70 22.24
C ALA A 746 -29.99 36.69 21.16
N ALA A 747 -30.89 37.25 20.36
CA ALA A 747 -30.52 38.23 19.33
C ALA A 747 -29.94 39.53 19.93
N ARG A 748 -30.49 40.01 21.07
CA ARG A 748 -29.92 41.17 21.79
C ARG A 748 -28.51 40.88 22.34
N THR A 749 -28.27 39.66 22.76
CA THR A 749 -26.94 39.22 23.24
C THR A 749 -25.92 39.12 22.11
N LEU A 750 -26.34 38.61 20.94
CA LEU A 750 -25.47 38.44 19.78
C LEU A 750 -25.26 39.70 18.94
N GLY A 751 -26.19 40.62 19.01
CA GLY A 751 -26.23 41.82 18.18
C GLY A 751 -26.87 41.55 16.79
N TYR A 752 -27.77 42.48 16.37
CA TYR A 752 -28.37 42.43 15.04
C TYR A 752 -27.37 42.86 13.94
N PRO A 753 -27.46 42.33 12.72
CA PRO A 753 -28.43 41.33 12.23
C PRO A 753 -28.13 39.91 12.69
N VAL A 754 -29.19 39.08 12.81
CA VAL A 754 -29.09 37.69 13.21
C VAL A 754 -29.73 36.74 12.20
N ALA A 755 -29.39 35.47 12.28
CA ALA A 755 -30.05 34.37 11.58
C ALA A 755 -30.86 33.53 12.59
N LEU A 756 -32.06 33.09 12.19
CA LEU A 756 -32.86 32.11 12.90
C LEU A 756 -32.79 30.79 12.13
N LYS A 757 -32.39 29.70 12.82
CA LYS A 757 -32.21 28.40 12.23
C LYS A 757 -32.90 27.30 13.00
N THR A 758 -33.39 26.27 12.31
CA THR A 758 -33.76 25.00 12.93
C THR A 758 -32.54 24.07 13.06
N THR A 759 -32.46 23.32 14.16
CA THR A 759 -31.50 22.24 14.33
C THR A 759 -32.11 20.84 14.17
N ALA A 760 -33.40 20.78 13.78
CA ALA A 760 -34.05 19.51 13.46
C ALA A 760 -33.29 18.73 12.38
N PRO A 761 -33.02 17.42 12.56
CA PRO A 761 -32.16 16.64 11.64
C PRO A 761 -32.62 16.65 10.20
N HIS A 762 -33.93 16.66 9.96
CA HIS A 762 -34.51 16.61 8.59
C HIS A 762 -34.52 17.97 7.87
N LEU A 763 -34.28 19.07 8.60
CA LEU A 763 -34.22 20.44 8.05
C LEU A 763 -32.82 21.07 8.22
N ARG A 764 -31.96 20.41 8.97
CA ARG A 764 -30.60 20.89 9.24
C ARG A 764 -29.84 21.05 7.94
N HIS A 765 -29.24 22.21 7.73
CA HIS A 765 -28.49 22.55 6.50
C HIS A 765 -29.30 22.62 5.21
N ARG A 766 -30.65 22.62 5.32
CA ARG A 766 -31.58 22.72 4.20
C ARG A 766 -32.18 24.15 4.13
N ALA A 767 -31.32 25.12 3.80
CA ALA A 767 -31.75 26.48 3.54
C ALA A 767 -32.79 26.61 2.41
N ASP A 768 -32.67 25.70 1.41
CA ASP A 768 -33.58 25.54 0.29
C ASP A 768 -35.01 25.20 0.69
N LEU A 769 -35.19 24.50 1.82
CA LEU A 769 -36.51 24.18 2.38
C LEU A 769 -37.05 25.30 3.30
N GLY A 770 -36.26 26.36 3.54
CA GLY A 770 -36.69 27.47 4.41
C GLY A 770 -36.49 27.25 5.91
N GLY A 771 -35.72 26.25 6.31
CA GLY A 771 -35.31 25.98 7.70
C GLY A 771 -34.36 27.02 8.30
N VAL A 772 -33.95 28.01 7.50
CA VAL A 772 -33.07 29.12 7.92
C VAL A 772 -33.69 30.45 7.45
N ARG A 773 -33.70 31.45 8.33
CA ARG A 773 -34.06 32.84 8.02
C ARG A 773 -32.83 33.71 8.30
N LEU A 774 -32.39 34.43 7.27
CA LEU A 774 -31.17 35.25 7.31
C LEU A 774 -31.51 36.74 7.37
N ASP A 775 -30.55 37.57 7.68
CA ASP A 775 -30.57 39.02 7.61
C ASP A 775 -31.70 39.63 8.45
N LEU A 776 -32.02 39.06 9.61
CA LEU A 776 -33.02 39.58 10.53
C LEU A 776 -32.43 40.79 11.29
N THR A 777 -32.85 42.00 10.92
CA THR A 777 -32.22 43.25 11.35
C THR A 777 -32.79 43.83 12.65
N ASP A 778 -33.96 43.33 13.04
CA ASP A 778 -34.67 43.81 14.23
C ASP A 778 -35.52 42.71 14.87
N GLU A 779 -36.02 42.99 16.10
CA GLU A 779 -36.83 42.06 16.87
C GLU A 779 -38.18 41.75 16.20
N ALA A 780 -38.77 42.70 15.49
CA ALA A 780 -40.07 42.50 14.85
C ALA A 780 -39.94 41.49 13.66
N GLN A 781 -38.84 41.58 12.88
CA GLN A 781 -38.54 40.63 11.84
C GLN A 781 -38.22 39.23 12.38
N LEU A 782 -37.50 39.19 13.48
CA LEU A 782 -37.13 37.91 14.12
C LEU A 782 -38.41 37.21 14.64
N ARG A 783 -39.30 37.90 15.33
CA ARG A 783 -40.54 37.33 15.81
C ARG A 783 -41.47 36.85 14.70
N ARG A 784 -41.57 37.59 13.57
CA ARG A 784 -42.30 37.15 12.38
C ARG A 784 -41.67 35.89 11.78
N ALA A 785 -40.36 35.90 11.59
CA ALA A 785 -39.63 34.74 11.05
C ALA A 785 -39.79 33.51 11.96
N TYR A 786 -39.85 33.72 13.28
CA TYR A 786 -40.05 32.63 14.24
C TYR A 786 -41.43 32.01 14.07
N THR A 787 -42.47 32.83 13.98
CA THR A 787 -43.86 32.38 13.76
C THR A 787 -43.96 31.64 12.42
N GLU A 788 -43.44 32.22 11.34
CA GLU A 788 -43.44 31.57 10.02
C GLU A 788 -42.71 30.20 10.03
N LEU A 789 -41.56 30.11 10.74
CA LEU A 789 -40.80 28.88 10.85
C LEU A 789 -41.61 27.79 11.58
N THR A 790 -42.26 28.15 12.68
CA THR A 790 -43.06 27.22 13.48
C THR A 790 -44.35 26.81 12.76
N ASP A 791 -45.03 27.75 12.08
CA ASP A 791 -46.25 27.47 11.33
C ASP A 791 -46.01 26.52 10.14
N LEU A 792 -44.84 26.63 9.50
CA LEU A 792 -44.49 25.83 8.30
C LEU A 792 -43.99 24.45 8.64
N PHE A 793 -43.22 24.29 9.71
CA PHE A 793 -42.41 23.08 9.90
C PHE A 793 -42.67 22.37 11.24
N GLY A 794 -43.45 22.93 12.14
CA GLY A 794 -43.86 22.30 13.41
C GLY A 794 -43.41 23.03 14.66
N THR A 795 -43.63 22.40 15.82
CA THR A 795 -43.43 23.04 17.11
C THR A 795 -41.97 23.29 17.44
N PRO A 796 -41.68 24.27 18.33
CA PRO A 796 -40.29 24.56 18.75
C PRO A 796 -39.52 23.35 19.33
N GLU A 797 -40.19 22.40 19.97
CA GLU A 797 -39.60 21.19 20.54
C GLU A 797 -39.07 20.28 19.43
N VAL A 798 -39.76 20.23 18.30
CA VAL A 798 -39.33 19.44 17.12
C VAL A 798 -38.25 20.18 16.36
N LEU A 799 -38.44 21.49 16.15
CA LEU A 799 -37.56 22.32 15.34
C LEU A 799 -36.25 22.67 16.03
N ARG A 800 -36.27 22.77 17.37
CA ARG A 800 -35.12 23.20 18.18
C ARG A 800 -34.45 24.45 17.59
N PRO A 801 -35.19 25.58 17.53
CA PRO A 801 -34.68 26.78 16.88
C PRO A 801 -33.52 27.38 17.65
N VAL A 802 -32.58 27.97 16.90
CA VAL A 802 -31.42 28.70 17.45
C VAL A 802 -31.27 30.03 16.75
N VAL A 803 -30.78 31.03 17.45
CA VAL A 803 -30.37 32.32 16.90
C VAL A 803 -28.87 32.39 16.84
N GLN A 804 -28.34 32.85 15.70
CA GLN A 804 -26.91 33.01 15.48
C GLN A 804 -26.58 34.33 14.83
N GLY A 805 -25.45 34.94 15.16
CA GLY A 805 -24.99 36.17 14.50
C GLY A 805 -24.77 35.94 13.00
N MET A 806 -25.03 36.97 12.19
CA MET A 806 -24.78 36.91 10.76
C MET A 806 -23.28 36.85 10.47
N ALA A 807 -22.89 35.93 9.57
CA ALA A 807 -21.53 35.88 9.01
C ALA A 807 -21.42 36.81 7.80
N PRO A 808 -20.21 37.34 7.50
CA PRO A 808 -19.96 38.03 6.25
C PRO A 808 -20.30 37.16 5.04
N ARG A 809 -20.81 37.79 3.97
CA ARG A 809 -21.12 37.07 2.73
C ARG A 809 -19.89 36.44 2.11
N GLY A 810 -20.00 35.21 1.69
CA GLY A 810 -18.89 34.44 1.14
C GLY A 810 -19.37 33.20 0.36
N VAL A 811 -18.48 32.24 0.24
CA VAL A 811 -18.77 30.94 -0.37
C VAL A 811 -18.91 29.90 0.74
N ASP A 812 -20.02 29.19 0.75
CA ASP A 812 -20.30 28.13 1.71
C ASP A 812 -19.51 26.87 1.37
N THR A 813 -18.70 26.42 2.30
CA THR A 813 -17.85 25.23 2.15
C THR A 813 -18.09 24.23 3.28
N VAL A 814 -17.59 23.02 3.07
CA VAL A 814 -17.65 21.93 4.06
C VAL A 814 -16.25 21.35 4.24
N VAL A 815 -15.84 21.25 5.50
CA VAL A 815 -14.61 20.56 5.90
C VAL A 815 -14.98 19.40 6.81
N ARG A 816 -14.59 18.18 6.44
CA ARG A 816 -14.85 16.98 7.25
C ARG A 816 -13.57 16.18 7.43
N ALA A 817 -13.37 15.65 8.63
CA ALA A 817 -12.35 14.65 8.89
C ALA A 817 -13.00 13.42 9.51
N VAL A 818 -12.64 12.24 9.02
CA VAL A 818 -13.20 10.96 9.51
C VAL A 818 -12.09 9.95 9.63
N ILE A 819 -12.04 9.22 10.74
CA ILE A 819 -11.15 8.06 10.87
C ILE A 819 -11.86 6.84 10.31
N ASP A 820 -11.39 6.38 9.16
CA ASP A 820 -11.80 5.10 8.59
C ASP A 820 -10.92 3.98 9.16
N PRO A 821 -11.51 2.88 9.67
CA PRO A 821 -10.73 1.78 10.22
C PRO A 821 -9.70 1.19 9.26
N ALA A 822 -10.00 1.25 7.97
CA ALA A 822 -9.15 0.67 6.92
C ALA A 822 -8.12 1.66 6.36
N ALA A 823 -8.52 2.92 6.09
CA ALA A 823 -7.67 3.93 5.45
C ALA A 823 -6.93 4.84 6.45
N GLY A 824 -7.43 4.95 7.68
CA GLY A 824 -6.95 5.92 8.65
C GLY A 824 -7.74 7.22 8.63
N ALA A 825 -7.14 8.31 9.12
CA ALA A 825 -7.78 9.61 9.13
C ALA A 825 -7.77 10.24 7.73
N VAL A 826 -8.96 10.63 7.27
CA VAL A 826 -9.18 11.24 5.93
C VAL A 826 -9.82 12.60 6.13
N LEU A 827 -9.17 13.64 5.64
CA LEU A 827 -9.72 15.00 5.54
C LEU A 827 -10.41 15.15 4.18
N SER A 828 -11.59 15.74 4.17
CA SER A 828 -12.41 15.98 2.98
C SER A 828 -12.81 17.45 2.89
N PHE A 829 -12.85 17.98 1.67
CA PHE A 829 -13.23 19.34 1.36
C PHE A 829 -14.15 19.41 0.15
N GLY A 830 -15.18 20.27 0.21
CA GLY A 830 -16.09 20.56 -0.88
C GLY A 830 -16.88 21.84 -0.63
N LEU A 831 -17.64 22.28 -1.63
CA LEU A 831 -18.64 23.35 -1.40
C LEU A 831 -19.86 22.77 -0.70
N ALA A 832 -20.52 23.58 0.13
CA ALA A 832 -21.77 23.21 0.75
C ALA A 832 -22.95 23.30 -0.24
N GLY A 833 -24.00 22.54 0.04
CA GLY A 833 -25.26 22.59 -0.69
C GLY A 833 -25.54 21.37 -1.57
N ALA A 834 -26.83 21.17 -1.84
CA ALA A 834 -27.37 19.99 -2.53
C ALA A 834 -26.73 19.70 -3.91
N ALA A 835 -26.36 20.73 -4.64
CA ALA A 835 -25.74 20.57 -5.96
C ALA A 835 -24.36 19.94 -5.86
N SER A 836 -23.53 20.37 -4.92
CA SER A 836 -22.20 19.83 -4.69
C SER A 836 -22.26 18.39 -4.17
N GLU A 837 -23.20 18.10 -3.28
CA GLU A 837 -23.44 16.74 -2.78
C GLU A 837 -23.90 15.80 -3.89
N LEU A 838 -24.86 16.22 -4.72
CA LEU A 838 -25.39 15.44 -5.83
C LEU A 838 -24.29 15.12 -6.86
N LEU A 839 -23.42 16.08 -7.13
CA LEU A 839 -22.32 15.93 -8.08
C LEU A 839 -21.12 15.20 -7.48
N GLY A 840 -21.09 14.96 -6.16
CA GLY A 840 -19.97 14.34 -5.47
C GLY A 840 -18.67 15.13 -5.63
N ASP A 841 -18.73 16.46 -5.69
CA ASP A 841 -17.57 17.33 -5.90
C ASP A 841 -16.82 17.56 -4.58
N THR A 842 -16.15 16.53 -4.13
CA THR A 842 -15.41 16.49 -2.87
C THR A 842 -14.01 15.97 -3.11
N ALA A 843 -13.02 16.66 -2.58
CA ALA A 843 -11.62 16.25 -2.59
C ALA A 843 -11.23 15.65 -1.24
N HIS A 844 -10.26 14.73 -1.23
CA HIS A 844 -9.86 13.98 -0.04
C HIS A 844 -8.34 13.94 0.11
N ARG A 845 -7.84 13.97 1.35
CA ARG A 845 -6.42 13.77 1.70
C ARG A 845 -6.30 12.93 2.96
N LEU A 846 -5.23 12.13 3.03
CA LEU A 846 -4.85 11.46 4.29
C LEU A 846 -4.24 12.48 5.25
N VAL A 847 -4.56 12.31 6.53
CA VAL A 847 -3.96 13.05 7.66
C VAL A 847 -2.64 12.36 8.05
N PRO A 848 -1.59 13.09 8.44
CA PRO A 848 -1.48 14.56 8.52
C PRO A 848 -1.36 15.25 7.15
N VAL A 849 -1.99 16.41 7.03
CA VAL A 849 -2.02 17.23 5.82
C VAL A 849 -0.94 18.30 5.90
N THR A 850 -0.15 18.48 4.84
CA THR A 850 0.83 19.55 4.74
C THR A 850 0.22 20.85 4.19
N ASP A 851 0.92 21.97 4.30
CA ASP A 851 0.52 23.25 3.71
C ASP A 851 0.26 23.13 2.20
N ARG A 852 1.08 22.38 1.48
CA ARG A 852 0.88 22.08 0.06
C ARG A 852 -0.33 21.20 -0.21
N ASP A 853 -0.55 20.20 0.64
CA ASP A 853 -1.74 19.35 0.54
C ASP A 853 -3.02 20.17 0.73
N ALA A 854 -3.06 21.06 1.71
CA ALA A 854 -4.22 21.93 1.96
C ALA A 854 -4.50 22.85 0.76
N SER A 855 -3.47 23.51 0.23
CA SER A 855 -3.58 24.34 -0.96
C SER A 855 -4.02 23.57 -2.21
N SER A 856 -3.47 22.36 -2.41
CA SER A 856 -3.89 21.45 -3.48
C SER A 856 -5.33 20.97 -3.32
N LEU A 857 -5.76 20.69 -2.08
CA LEU A 857 -7.10 20.21 -1.77
C LEU A 857 -8.17 21.23 -2.16
N VAL A 858 -7.96 22.51 -1.82
CA VAL A 858 -8.86 23.63 -2.22
C VAL A 858 -9.02 23.72 -3.73
N ARG A 859 -7.96 23.46 -4.48
CA ARG A 859 -7.93 23.54 -5.95
C ARG A 859 -8.42 22.28 -6.66
N SER A 860 -8.58 21.17 -5.94
CA SER A 860 -8.89 19.86 -6.53
C SER A 860 -10.36 19.65 -6.86
N ILE A 861 -11.29 20.41 -6.29
CA ILE A 861 -12.71 20.32 -6.60
C ILE A 861 -13.02 21.02 -7.91
N ARG A 862 -14.00 20.52 -8.67
CA ARG A 862 -14.41 21.10 -9.97
C ARG A 862 -14.96 22.51 -9.82
N THR A 863 -15.59 22.78 -8.69
CA THR A 863 -16.17 24.08 -8.33
C THR A 863 -15.16 25.07 -7.74
N ALA A 864 -13.87 24.70 -7.64
CA ALA A 864 -12.81 25.58 -7.13
C ALA A 864 -12.79 26.99 -7.73
N PRO A 865 -13.08 27.22 -9.03
CA PRO A 865 -13.12 28.57 -9.60
C PRO A 865 -13.99 29.56 -8.84
N LEU A 866 -15.04 29.11 -8.14
CA LEU A 866 -15.92 29.95 -7.32
C LEU A 866 -15.14 30.58 -6.14
N LEU A 867 -14.09 29.94 -5.65
CA LEU A 867 -13.24 30.45 -4.59
C LEU A 867 -12.21 31.49 -5.09
N PHE A 868 -11.90 31.44 -6.37
CA PHE A 868 -10.85 32.27 -7.01
C PHE A 868 -11.39 33.39 -7.89
N GLY A 869 -12.67 33.76 -7.79
CA GLY A 869 -13.22 34.91 -8.51
C GLY A 869 -13.89 34.59 -9.84
N TRP A 870 -14.74 33.56 -9.86
CA TRP A 870 -15.52 33.17 -11.06
C TRP A 870 -16.41 34.31 -11.58
N ARG A 871 -16.33 34.61 -12.89
CA ARG A 871 -17.13 35.62 -13.59
C ARG A 871 -17.13 37.02 -12.93
N GLY A 872 -16.00 37.40 -12.32
CA GLY A 872 -15.84 38.74 -11.73
C GLY A 872 -16.31 38.86 -10.28
N SER A 873 -16.69 37.75 -9.61
CA SER A 873 -16.85 37.72 -8.16
C SER A 873 -15.51 37.98 -7.45
N ALA A 874 -15.55 38.56 -6.25
CA ALA A 874 -14.34 38.70 -5.46
C ALA A 874 -13.81 37.32 -5.03
N PRO A 875 -12.50 37.06 -5.14
CA PRO A 875 -11.91 35.86 -4.58
C PRO A 875 -12.09 35.85 -3.06
N VAL A 876 -12.23 34.66 -2.48
CA VAL A 876 -12.37 34.47 -1.04
C VAL A 876 -11.01 34.19 -0.38
N ASP A 877 -10.96 34.24 0.94
CA ASP A 877 -9.75 34.01 1.74
C ASP A 877 -9.41 32.51 1.83
N THR A 878 -8.81 32.02 0.75
CA THR A 878 -8.39 30.60 0.70
C THR A 878 -7.26 30.28 1.66
N VAL A 879 -6.48 31.28 2.12
CA VAL A 879 -5.41 31.07 3.11
C VAL A 879 -6.00 30.73 4.45
N ALA A 880 -7.02 31.48 4.90
CA ALA A 880 -7.74 31.15 6.13
C ALA A 880 -8.41 29.78 6.06
N LEU A 881 -8.93 29.38 4.87
CA LEU A 881 -9.51 28.07 4.66
C LEU A 881 -8.46 26.94 4.71
N GLU A 882 -7.29 27.16 4.10
CA GLU A 882 -6.16 26.22 4.16
C GLU A 882 -5.71 26.05 5.62
N GLU A 883 -5.60 27.12 6.40
CA GLU A 883 -5.27 27.07 7.84
C GLU A 883 -6.30 26.28 8.64
N LEU A 884 -7.60 26.53 8.43
CA LEU A 884 -8.66 25.75 9.08
C LEU A 884 -8.49 24.26 8.85
N MET A 885 -8.23 23.85 7.60
CA MET A 885 -8.03 22.43 7.27
C MET A 885 -6.79 21.83 7.94
N LEU A 886 -5.71 22.59 8.06
CA LEU A 886 -4.48 22.18 8.75
C LEU A 886 -4.73 21.99 10.24
N ARG A 887 -5.49 22.88 10.89
CA ARG A 887 -5.87 22.78 12.30
C ARG A 887 -6.80 21.58 12.56
N VAL A 888 -7.77 21.31 11.68
CA VAL A 888 -8.61 20.09 11.75
C VAL A 888 -7.77 18.83 11.56
N SER A 889 -6.83 18.86 10.63
CA SER A 889 -5.88 17.75 10.42
C SER A 889 -5.06 17.48 11.68
N ARG A 890 -4.55 18.54 12.31
CA ARG A 890 -3.75 18.44 13.53
C ARG A 890 -4.55 17.85 14.68
N LEU A 891 -5.79 18.30 14.91
CA LEU A 891 -6.69 17.77 15.94
C LEU A 891 -6.89 16.25 15.80
N VAL A 892 -7.15 15.77 14.59
CA VAL A 892 -7.42 14.34 14.33
C VAL A 892 -6.15 13.50 14.36
N ASP A 893 -4.99 14.08 14.07
CA ASP A 893 -3.69 13.40 14.15
C ASP A 893 -3.23 13.24 15.61
N ASP A 894 -3.36 14.29 16.43
CA ASP A 894 -3.00 14.28 17.84
C ASP A 894 -3.95 13.40 18.68
N HIS A 895 -5.24 13.38 18.33
CA HIS A 895 -6.28 12.65 19.08
C HIS A 895 -7.03 11.64 18.22
N PRO A 896 -6.53 10.41 18.11
CA PRO A 896 -7.21 9.35 17.35
C PRO A 896 -8.58 8.94 17.93
N GLU A 897 -8.93 9.39 19.12
CA GLU A 897 -10.26 9.29 19.73
C GLU A 897 -11.27 10.20 19.03
N VAL A 898 -10.84 11.25 18.36
CA VAL A 898 -11.68 12.14 17.53
C VAL A 898 -11.98 11.45 16.21
N VAL A 899 -12.97 10.56 16.21
CA VAL A 899 -13.25 9.70 15.05
C VAL A 899 -13.98 10.40 13.90
N ALA A 900 -14.60 11.53 14.17
CA ALA A 900 -15.18 12.37 13.12
C ALA A 900 -15.29 13.84 13.57
N VAL A 901 -14.95 14.73 12.63
CA VAL A 901 -15.20 16.18 12.72
C VAL A 901 -15.94 16.59 11.46
N SER A 902 -17.00 17.38 11.58
CA SER A 902 -17.69 18.00 10.45
C SER A 902 -17.90 19.47 10.77
N LEU A 903 -17.34 20.34 9.93
CA LEU A 903 -17.55 21.79 9.97
C LEU A 903 -18.42 22.15 8.77
N GLU A 904 -19.67 22.52 9.04
CA GLU A 904 -20.69 22.72 7.99
C GLU A 904 -21.82 23.64 8.48
N PRO A 905 -22.10 24.76 7.78
CA PRO A 905 -21.25 25.32 6.73
C PRO A 905 -20.07 26.12 7.32
N VAL A 906 -19.03 26.24 6.49
CA VAL A 906 -17.93 27.19 6.70
C VAL A 906 -18.06 28.26 5.61
N VAL A 907 -18.42 29.48 6.01
CA VAL A 907 -18.55 30.60 5.09
C VAL A 907 -17.19 31.26 4.91
N VAL A 908 -16.63 31.18 3.72
CA VAL A 908 -15.34 31.81 3.40
C VAL A 908 -15.60 33.13 2.70
N ALA A 909 -15.29 34.22 3.41
CA ALA A 909 -15.47 35.58 2.92
C ALA A 909 -14.24 36.08 2.16
N PRO A 910 -14.26 37.24 1.48
CA PRO A 910 -13.05 37.85 0.91
C PRO A 910 -11.95 38.15 1.92
N ARG A 911 -12.28 38.21 3.22
CA ARG A 911 -11.36 38.33 4.36
C ARG A 911 -11.86 37.45 5.50
N GLY A 912 -11.07 36.44 5.86
CA GLY A 912 -11.39 35.51 6.92
C GLY A 912 -12.51 34.51 6.57
N LEU A 913 -12.88 33.70 7.53
CA LEU A 913 -13.96 32.72 7.42
C LEU A 913 -14.79 32.66 8.72
N SER A 914 -15.96 32.05 8.62
CA SER A 914 -16.86 31.83 9.75
C SER A 914 -17.35 30.38 9.77
N VAL A 915 -17.03 29.63 10.82
CA VAL A 915 -17.56 28.28 11.03
C VAL A 915 -18.94 28.41 11.72
N LEU A 916 -20.00 28.10 10.98
CA LEU A 916 -21.37 28.30 11.47
C LEU A 916 -21.99 27.04 12.10
N GLY A 917 -21.38 25.88 11.87
CA GLY A 917 -21.82 24.63 12.47
C GLY A 917 -20.67 23.66 12.62
N ALA A 918 -20.61 22.97 13.74
CA ALA A 918 -19.60 21.96 14.01
C ALA A 918 -20.23 20.73 14.65
N THR A 919 -19.71 19.57 14.33
CA THR A 919 -20.06 18.31 14.98
C THR A 919 -18.77 17.52 15.18
N VAL A 920 -18.55 17.08 16.42
CA VAL A 920 -17.41 16.24 16.79
C VAL A 920 -17.92 14.95 17.41
N ARG A 921 -17.39 13.83 16.97
CA ARG A 921 -17.70 12.52 17.50
C ARG A 921 -16.45 11.87 18.07
N LEU A 922 -16.56 11.42 19.31
CA LEU A 922 -15.51 10.72 20.03
C LEU A 922 -15.83 9.22 20.15
N ALA A 923 -14.80 8.41 20.01
CA ALA A 923 -14.84 6.99 20.32
C ALA A 923 -13.46 6.57 20.82
N ARG A 924 -13.36 5.40 21.44
CA ARG A 924 -12.05 4.84 21.77
C ARG A 924 -11.21 4.75 20.50
N ALA A 925 -9.96 5.13 20.61
CA ALA A 925 -9.02 5.06 19.49
C ALA A 925 -9.03 3.65 18.87
N PRO A 926 -9.14 3.54 17.56
CA PRO A 926 -9.00 2.24 16.91
C PRO A 926 -7.61 1.69 17.21
N VAL A 927 -7.53 0.39 17.50
CA VAL A 927 -6.24 -0.30 17.73
C VAL A 927 -5.34 -0.03 16.53
N ARG A 928 -4.17 0.55 16.81
CA ARG A 928 -3.16 0.83 15.78
C ARG A 928 -2.37 -0.44 15.48
N ASP A 929 -2.85 -1.22 14.49
CA ASP A 929 -2.15 -2.43 14.02
C ASP A 929 -0.73 -2.15 13.50
N ASP A 930 -0.42 -0.90 13.15
CA ASP A 930 0.90 -0.48 12.68
C ASP A 930 1.94 -0.27 13.80
N LEU A 931 1.51 -0.17 15.05
CA LEU A 931 2.37 -0.12 16.24
C LEU A 931 2.44 -1.45 16.98
N GLY A 932 1.61 -2.40 16.62
CA GLY A 932 1.63 -3.77 17.15
C GLY A 932 2.83 -4.58 16.65
N PRO A 933 3.02 -5.78 17.20
CA PRO A 933 4.02 -6.70 16.69
C PRO A 933 3.71 -7.06 15.25
N ARG A 934 4.75 -7.26 14.44
CA ARG A 934 4.59 -7.72 13.05
C ARG A 934 3.81 -9.00 13.01
N THR A 935 2.73 -9.01 12.24
CA THR A 935 1.97 -10.22 11.97
C THR A 935 1.71 -10.35 10.47
N LEU A 936 1.91 -11.56 9.95
CA LEU A 936 1.38 -11.89 8.63
C LEU A 936 -0.14 -12.04 8.77
N PRO A 937 -0.95 -11.24 8.10
CA PRO A 937 -2.39 -11.36 8.21
C PRO A 937 -2.84 -12.74 7.72
N VAL A 938 -3.79 -13.35 8.40
CA VAL A 938 -4.54 -14.50 7.91
C VAL A 938 -5.80 -13.96 7.24
N VAL A 939 -5.86 -14.00 5.91
CA VAL A 939 -6.98 -13.46 5.13
C VAL A 939 -8.06 -14.54 4.94
#